data_c9fd8fb0642e6fa0d1bbaa2b93b6fa70
#
_entry.id   c9fd8fb0642e6fa0d1bbaa2b93b6fa70
#
_cell.length_a   1.000
_cell.length_b   1.000
_cell.length_c   1.000
_cell.angle_alpha   90.00
_cell.angle_beta   90.00
_cell.angle_gamma   90.00
#
_symmetry.space_group_name_H-M   'P 1'
#
loop_
_entity.id
_entity.type
_entity.pdbx_description
1 polymer ?
#
loop_
_entity_poly.entity_id
_entity_poly.type
_entity_poly.pdbx_seq_one_letter_code
_entity_poly.pdbx_strand_id
1 'polypeptide(L)'
;KSRVNLTRFGHLRVYLRKQYPFELGVQLINYGMKPSDAEDIGENKFKFGEHTTLELKHTEGEETCVEVNWISSENHHALEDCFQLSPHNWFGGPENSTQRLPLEEATFQTNSYVTKAIYDQAICEPYWLNSEGLLIYVNQSVPLFIDQNHHRKDSFCLLAKNAPPYFRSKEVALKYTLCKKFLGKPSGIPDERMIRDPIWSTWAKYKTKIDEEVVMEYATNIRNNGFNNSQLEIDDFWETCYGSLSFNQTTFPNMKRLTSELNQMGFRTTIWVHPFINADCETHKEAADKGYLVKNTEGNTTTTWWNGLQAGYVDFRNPAAADWFEKRLKNVLSEGGIDSFKFDAGESSWSPQVTDLNGPESEQPELITRKYVEFAAKFGRQIEVRTGRGTQHLPVFVRMVDRDSKWGDEPLGIHTVITTTLQMNLNGYPFVLPDMVGGNAYRDEKISKELFIRFLQVNVFLPAVQFSTPPWDFDSETIELTKKFMALRYEYVDTIISLMRKTVETGQPVNTPIWWVDPTDRIAHGINSEFMLGEDILIAPVLEKGATSRDIYLPKGQWRDEAKIDKPVIVGPVWLTNYPAALDTLPYFTRIASGVGPSSQAALFLLIFFLPSSSFSDEVEHAASTLGAMAHVTRSIIESVSVRRV
;
A
#
# COMPACT_ATOMS: atom_id res chain seq x y z
N LYS A 1 13.40 30.36 5.97
CA LYS A 1 14.23 30.66 4.78
C LYS A 1 15.18 29.48 4.61
N SER A 2 15.04 28.73 3.53
CA SER A 2 16.05 27.78 3.10
C SER A 2 17.28 28.54 2.62
N ARG A 3 18.46 28.02 2.93
CA ARG A 3 19.71 28.54 2.41
C ARG A 3 20.40 27.49 1.58
N VAL A 4 20.78 27.83 0.37
CA VAL A 4 21.68 27.03 -0.45
C VAL A 4 23.11 27.51 -0.12
N ASN A 5 23.96 26.62 0.36
CA ASN A 5 25.36 26.91 0.63
C ASN A 5 26.25 26.00 -0.21
N LEU A 6 27.16 26.57 -0.93
CA LEU A 6 28.32 25.87 -1.48
C LEU A 6 29.29 25.55 -0.34
N THR A 7 29.55 24.26 -0.10
CA THR A 7 30.49 23.86 0.94
C THR A 7 31.94 24.03 0.46
N ARG A 8 32.90 24.13 1.40
CA ARG A 8 34.35 24.18 1.12
C ARG A 8 34.87 23.01 0.28
N PHE A 9 34.09 21.91 0.16
CA PHE A 9 34.41 20.71 -0.61
C PHE A 9 33.65 20.61 -1.92
N GLY A 10 32.95 21.66 -2.35
CA GLY A 10 32.26 21.70 -3.63
C GLY A 10 30.92 20.96 -3.65
N HIS A 11 30.32 20.66 -2.52
CA HIS A 11 28.98 20.10 -2.45
C HIS A 11 27.93 21.20 -2.33
N LEU A 12 26.89 21.13 -3.18
CA LEU A 12 25.72 22.00 -3.05
C LEU A 12 24.82 21.42 -1.95
N ARG A 13 24.78 22.07 -0.79
CA ARG A 13 23.91 21.66 0.32
C ARG A 13 22.73 22.59 0.46
N VAL A 14 21.54 22.03 0.42
CA VAL A 14 20.30 22.75 0.72
C VAL A 14 19.93 22.49 2.18
N TYR A 15 19.74 23.56 2.93
CA TYR A 15 19.32 23.50 4.33
C TYR A 15 17.83 23.86 4.42
N LEU A 16 16.99 22.89 4.78
CA LEU A 16 15.62 23.12 5.18
C LEU A 16 15.55 23.33 6.69
N ARG A 17 14.98 24.47 7.15
CA ARG A 17 14.78 24.77 8.59
C ARG A 17 16.02 24.64 9.49
N LYS A 18 17.23 24.90 9.01
CA LYS A 18 18.52 24.82 9.74
C LYS A 18 18.99 23.40 10.16
N GLN A 19 18.25 22.35 9.94
CA GLN A 19 18.52 21.05 10.55
C GLN A 19 18.92 19.92 9.59
N TYR A 20 18.60 20.01 8.28
CA TYR A 20 18.88 18.94 7.32
C TYR A 20 19.65 19.43 6.10
N PRO A 21 20.98 19.17 6.05
CA PRO A 21 21.69 19.28 4.79
C PRO A 21 21.45 18.02 3.96
N PHE A 22 21.02 18.16 2.72
CA PHE A 22 21.09 17.10 1.72
C PHE A 22 21.97 17.55 0.56
N GLU A 23 22.62 16.58 -0.07
CA GLU A 23 23.56 16.83 -1.14
C GLU A 23 22.86 16.75 -2.49
N LEU A 24 22.98 17.80 -3.29
CA LEU A 24 22.46 17.85 -4.65
C LEU A 24 23.57 17.60 -5.65
N GLY A 25 23.22 16.89 -6.73
CA GLY A 25 24.09 16.72 -7.88
C GLY A 25 25.28 15.81 -7.65
N VAL A 26 25.15 14.79 -6.82
CA VAL A 26 26.23 13.86 -6.48
C VAL A 26 26.84 13.18 -7.72
N GLN A 27 26.02 12.80 -8.70
CA GLN A 27 26.50 12.19 -9.94
C GLN A 27 27.19 13.17 -10.91
N LEU A 28 26.94 14.47 -10.78
CA LEU A 28 27.62 15.47 -11.63
C LEU A 28 29.13 15.43 -11.45
N ILE A 29 29.60 15.03 -10.27
CA ILE A 29 31.02 14.87 -9.96
C ILE A 29 31.65 13.78 -10.85
N ASN A 30 30.92 12.71 -11.16
CA ASN A 30 31.39 11.61 -12.00
C ASN A 30 31.57 12.00 -13.47
N TYR A 31 30.96 13.09 -13.92
CA TYR A 31 31.11 13.66 -15.26
C TYR A 31 32.14 14.81 -15.32
N GLY A 32 32.96 14.94 -14.29
CA GLY A 32 33.98 16.00 -14.21
C GLY A 32 33.46 17.39 -13.90
N MET A 33 32.13 17.53 -13.68
CA MET A 33 31.52 18.78 -13.25
C MET A 33 31.53 18.83 -11.72
N LYS A 34 32.03 19.94 -11.18
CA LYS A 34 32.05 20.20 -9.74
C LYS A 34 30.87 21.12 -9.40
N PRO A 35 30.24 21.00 -8.24
CA PRO A 35 29.27 22.00 -7.78
C PRO A 35 29.82 23.43 -7.71
N SER A 36 31.16 23.58 -7.58
CA SER A 36 31.84 24.85 -7.70
C SER A 36 31.78 25.47 -9.10
N ASP A 37 31.46 24.68 -10.11
CA ASP A 37 31.35 25.11 -11.50
C ASP A 37 29.94 25.59 -11.84
N ALA A 38 29.05 25.66 -10.83
CA ALA A 38 27.69 26.17 -10.97
C ALA A 38 27.68 27.65 -11.29
N GLU A 39 27.14 28.02 -12.40
CA GLU A 39 26.83 29.39 -12.76
C GLU A 39 25.44 29.75 -12.21
N ASP A 40 25.40 30.74 -11.29
CA ASP A 40 24.12 31.30 -10.82
C ASP A 40 23.54 32.20 -11.92
N ILE A 41 22.46 31.75 -12.55
CA ILE A 41 21.79 32.49 -13.62
C ILE A 41 20.57 33.28 -13.13
N GLY A 42 20.43 33.40 -11.80
CA GLY A 42 19.35 34.14 -11.15
C GLY A 42 18.10 33.33 -10.86
N GLU A 43 17.20 33.88 -10.07
CA GLU A 43 15.91 33.27 -9.70
C GLU A 43 16.00 31.84 -9.11
N ASN A 44 17.05 31.56 -8.31
CA ASN A 44 17.36 30.22 -7.78
C ASN A 44 17.62 29.17 -8.87
N LYS A 45 18.13 29.56 -10.01
CA LYS A 45 18.55 28.69 -11.12
C LYS A 45 20.06 28.65 -11.21
N PHE A 46 20.56 27.45 -11.41
CA PHE A 46 21.99 27.18 -11.55
C PHE A 46 22.23 26.39 -12.83
N LYS A 47 23.26 26.77 -13.57
CA LYS A 47 23.72 26.08 -14.77
C LYS A 47 25.01 25.34 -14.50
N PHE A 48 25.11 24.12 -14.97
CA PHE A 48 26.27 23.24 -14.85
C PHE A 48 26.71 22.83 -16.25
N GLY A 49 27.84 23.38 -16.72
CA GLY A 49 28.28 23.20 -18.08
C GLY A 49 27.24 23.72 -19.08
N GLU A 50 27.17 23.09 -20.27
CA GLU A 50 26.28 23.57 -21.33
C GLU A 50 24.89 22.92 -21.27
N HIS A 51 24.74 21.74 -20.62
CA HIS A 51 23.62 20.84 -20.81
C HIS A 51 22.76 20.62 -19.57
N THR A 52 23.23 20.97 -18.38
CA THR A 52 22.53 20.65 -17.14
C THR A 52 22.15 21.91 -16.37
N THR A 53 20.90 21.95 -15.92
CA THR A 53 20.35 23.03 -15.09
C THR A 53 19.68 22.49 -13.84
N LEU A 54 19.78 23.25 -12.75
CA LEU A 54 19.05 23.07 -11.51
C LEU A 54 18.17 24.30 -11.28
N GLU A 55 16.90 24.09 -11.02
CA GLU A 55 15.98 25.12 -10.57
C GLU A 55 15.41 24.74 -9.20
N LEU A 56 15.47 25.67 -8.25
CA LEU A 56 14.88 25.53 -6.91
C LEU A 56 13.70 26.50 -6.80
N LYS A 57 12.48 25.96 -6.75
CA LYS A 57 11.28 26.77 -6.56
C LYS A 57 10.80 26.69 -5.11
N HIS A 58 10.56 27.87 -4.54
CA HIS A 58 9.91 27.99 -3.25
C HIS A 58 8.44 28.31 -3.46
N THR A 59 7.56 27.47 -2.91
CA THR A 59 6.15 27.80 -2.87
C THR A 59 5.85 28.59 -1.61
N GLU A 60 5.26 29.78 -1.77
CA GLU A 60 4.82 30.59 -0.66
C GLU A 60 3.51 30.02 -0.10
N GLY A 61 3.48 29.71 1.20
CA GLY A 61 2.35 29.17 1.94
C GLY A 61 2.73 29.00 3.41
N GLU A 62 1.82 28.51 4.23
CA GLU A 62 2.05 28.26 5.65
C GLU A 62 3.18 27.23 5.90
N GLU A 63 3.45 26.37 4.93
CA GLU A 63 4.58 25.44 4.93
C GLU A 63 5.58 25.82 3.82
N THR A 64 6.87 25.89 4.16
CA THR A 64 7.93 26.14 3.19
C THR A 64 8.18 24.89 2.37
N CYS A 65 7.63 24.84 1.17
CA CYS A 65 7.90 23.79 0.20
C CYS A 65 9.08 24.18 -0.70
N VAL A 66 9.90 23.20 -1.06
CA VAL A 66 10.95 23.35 -2.05
C VAL A 66 10.74 22.32 -3.16
N GLU A 67 10.59 22.80 -4.39
CA GLU A 67 10.65 21.95 -5.58
C GLU A 67 12.08 21.97 -6.09
N VAL A 68 12.63 20.78 -6.33
CA VAL A 68 13.95 20.58 -6.92
C VAL A 68 13.76 20.05 -8.33
N ASN A 69 14.22 20.80 -9.32
CA ASN A 69 14.08 20.46 -10.73
C ASN A 69 15.45 20.44 -11.40
N TRP A 70 15.99 19.24 -11.59
CA TRP A 70 17.15 19.00 -12.44
C TRP A 70 16.72 18.66 -13.85
N ILE A 71 17.38 19.22 -14.85
CA ILE A 71 17.17 18.89 -16.26
C ILE A 71 18.54 18.81 -16.94
N SER A 72 18.80 17.73 -17.67
CA SER A 72 19.94 17.58 -18.56
C SER A 72 19.49 17.25 -19.98
N SER A 73 19.94 18.04 -20.96
CA SER A 73 19.73 17.76 -22.38
C SER A 73 20.61 16.62 -22.91
N GLU A 74 21.61 16.19 -22.13
CA GLU A 74 22.43 15.03 -22.42
C GLU A 74 21.75 13.76 -21.90
N ASN A 75 21.21 12.98 -22.81
CA ASN A 75 20.40 11.80 -22.50
C ASN A 75 21.16 10.63 -21.85
N HIS A 76 22.49 10.67 -21.88
CA HIS A 76 23.36 9.69 -21.23
C HIS A 76 23.80 10.11 -19.81
N HIS A 77 23.52 11.33 -19.40
CA HIS A 77 23.79 11.78 -18.04
C HIS A 77 22.83 11.12 -17.05
N ALA A 78 23.34 10.81 -15.85
CA ALA A 78 22.54 10.46 -14.71
C ALA A 78 22.56 11.62 -13.71
N LEU A 79 21.40 11.92 -13.15
CA LEU A 79 21.23 12.95 -12.11
C LEU A 79 20.95 12.23 -10.79
N GLU A 80 21.67 12.57 -9.73
CA GLU A 80 21.53 11.90 -8.44
C GLU A 80 21.56 12.90 -7.29
N ASP A 81 20.58 12.79 -6.41
CA ASP A 81 20.54 13.50 -5.13
C ASP A 81 20.41 12.49 -3.99
N CYS A 82 21.19 12.66 -2.92
CA CYS A 82 21.26 11.73 -1.80
C CYS A 82 20.86 12.38 -0.49
N PHE A 83 20.17 11.60 0.35
CA PHE A 83 19.71 11.99 1.67
C PHE A 83 20.38 11.08 2.71
N GLN A 84 20.87 11.68 3.80
CA GLN A 84 21.42 10.92 4.91
C GLN A 84 20.29 10.23 5.67
N LEU A 85 20.44 8.94 5.96
CA LEU A 85 19.44 8.16 6.69
C LEU A 85 19.50 8.43 8.19
N SER A 86 20.66 8.24 8.81
CA SER A 86 20.85 8.49 10.24
C SER A 86 20.91 9.97 10.60
N PRO A 87 20.43 10.38 11.79
CA PRO A 87 19.88 9.59 12.88
C PRO A 87 18.34 9.45 12.84
N HIS A 88 17.74 9.43 11.65
CA HIS A 88 16.29 9.48 11.47
C HIS A 88 15.73 8.12 11.11
N ASN A 89 14.46 7.90 11.47
CA ASN A 89 13.69 6.79 10.98
C ASN A 89 12.96 7.19 9.70
N TRP A 90 12.96 6.31 8.70
CA TRP A 90 12.39 6.55 7.38
C TRP A 90 11.23 5.60 7.09
N PHE A 91 10.22 6.12 6.41
CA PHE A 91 8.98 5.44 6.07
C PHE A 91 8.61 5.75 4.61
N GLY A 92 7.65 5.00 4.05
CA GLY A 92 7.26 5.15 2.65
C GLY A 92 8.04 4.19 1.74
N GLY A 93 8.24 4.54 0.48
CA GLY A 93 8.92 3.69 -0.50
C GLY A 93 8.04 2.54 -1.01
N PRO A 94 8.63 1.50 -1.62
CA PRO A 94 7.88 0.44 -2.28
C PRO A 94 7.39 -0.64 -1.32
N GLU A 95 6.37 -1.38 -1.70
CA GLU A 95 6.14 -2.71 -1.16
C GLU A 95 7.32 -3.61 -1.52
N ASN A 96 7.83 -4.40 -0.56
CA ASN A 96 9.01 -5.22 -0.74
C ASN A 96 8.87 -6.55 0.02
N SER A 97 9.55 -7.59 -0.45
CA SER A 97 9.48 -8.91 0.16
C SER A 97 9.99 -8.95 1.61
N THR A 98 11.02 -8.18 1.92
CA THR A 98 11.55 -8.08 3.30
C THR A 98 10.85 -7.02 4.13
N GLN A 99 10.18 -6.09 3.48
CA GLN A 99 9.44 -4.95 4.03
C GLN A 99 9.98 -4.41 5.36
N ARG A 100 11.20 -3.91 5.34
CA ARG A 100 11.76 -3.23 6.51
C ARG A 100 10.97 -1.97 6.84
N LEU A 101 10.61 -1.81 8.10
CA LEU A 101 9.94 -0.63 8.62
C LEU A 101 10.44 -0.39 10.06
N PRO A 102 11.14 0.72 10.35
CA PRO A 102 11.53 1.79 9.43
C PRO A 102 12.51 1.35 8.33
N LEU A 103 12.64 2.17 7.28
CA LEU A 103 13.38 1.82 6.06
C LEU A 103 14.89 1.97 6.14
N GLU A 104 15.45 2.75 7.07
CA GLU A 104 16.88 3.10 7.11
C GLU A 104 17.82 1.89 7.16
N GLU A 105 17.33 0.75 7.68
CA GLU A 105 18.11 -0.50 7.73
C GLU A 105 18.03 -1.31 6.41
N ALA A 106 17.12 -0.96 5.51
CA ALA A 106 16.99 -1.66 4.24
C ALA A 106 18.16 -1.34 3.32
N THR A 107 18.50 -2.32 2.46
CA THR A 107 19.47 -2.13 1.38
C THR A 107 18.75 -2.32 0.05
N PHE A 108 18.76 -1.28 -0.79
CA PHE A 108 18.26 -1.34 -2.16
C PHE A 108 19.42 -1.15 -3.13
N GLN A 109 19.70 -2.17 -3.93
CA GLN A 109 20.62 -2.03 -5.06
C GLN A 109 20.01 -1.09 -6.09
N THR A 110 20.84 -0.32 -6.80
CA THR A 110 20.37 0.59 -7.83
C THR A 110 19.47 -0.12 -8.83
N ASN A 111 18.18 0.19 -8.78
CA ASN A 111 17.17 -0.44 -9.62
C ASN A 111 16.09 0.55 -10.02
N SER A 112 15.45 0.29 -11.18
CA SER A 112 14.34 1.09 -11.68
C SER A 112 13.17 1.06 -10.69
N TYR A 113 12.59 2.23 -10.44
CA TYR A 113 11.46 2.40 -9.52
C TYR A 113 10.14 2.29 -10.28
N VAL A 114 9.80 1.07 -10.65
CA VAL A 114 8.59 0.70 -11.39
C VAL A 114 7.88 -0.44 -10.68
N THR A 115 6.59 -0.64 -10.95
CA THR A 115 5.87 -1.80 -10.41
C THR A 115 6.45 -3.09 -10.97
N LYS A 116 6.81 -4.00 -10.07
CA LYS A 116 7.43 -5.29 -10.39
C LYS A 116 6.67 -6.44 -9.76
N ALA A 117 6.67 -7.53 -10.50
CA ALA A 117 6.17 -8.79 -10.00
C ALA A 117 6.94 -9.27 -8.78
N ILE A 118 6.30 -10.10 -8.04
CA ILE A 118 6.73 -10.87 -6.87
C ILE A 118 8.17 -10.60 -6.40
N TYR A 119 8.33 -10.19 -5.17
CA TYR A 119 9.55 -9.93 -4.39
C TYR A 119 10.08 -8.49 -4.40
N ASP A 120 9.73 -7.65 -5.39
CA ASP A 120 10.43 -6.39 -5.51
C ASP A 120 9.60 -5.13 -5.22
N GLN A 121 8.53 -4.81 -5.96
CA GLN A 121 7.87 -3.50 -5.88
C GLN A 121 6.43 -3.53 -6.42
N ALA A 122 5.51 -4.25 -5.79
CA ALA A 122 4.14 -4.38 -6.34
C ALA A 122 3.32 -3.09 -6.16
N ILE A 123 3.41 -2.44 -5.00
CA ILE A 123 2.96 -1.06 -4.78
C ILE A 123 4.20 -0.17 -4.74
N CYS A 124 4.26 0.82 -5.62
CA CYS A 124 5.48 1.56 -5.90
C CYS A 124 5.22 3.07 -6.01
N GLU A 125 4.81 3.70 -4.91
CA GLU A 125 4.62 5.15 -4.87
C GLU A 125 5.94 5.87 -4.60
N PRO A 126 6.27 6.95 -5.33
CA PRO A 126 7.54 7.67 -5.18
C PRO A 126 7.50 8.66 -4.02
N TYR A 127 7.28 8.13 -2.81
CA TYR A 127 6.98 8.87 -1.61
C TYR A 127 7.77 8.34 -0.41
N TRP A 128 8.46 9.22 0.30
CA TRP A 128 9.22 8.92 1.52
C TRP A 128 8.98 9.99 2.57
N LEU A 129 8.99 9.57 3.81
CA LEU A 129 8.79 10.41 4.99
C LEU A 129 9.83 10.03 6.05
N ASN A 130 10.42 11.02 6.74
CA ASN A 130 11.26 10.75 7.89
C ASN A 130 10.64 11.21 9.21
N SER A 131 11.21 10.74 10.33
CA SER A 131 10.73 11.02 11.69
C SER A 131 10.78 12.49 12.12
N GLU A 132 11.42 13.37 11.34
CA GLU A 132 11.44 14.82 11.59
C GLU A 132 10.45 15.59 10.68
N GLY A 133 9.66 14.86 9.91
CA GLY A 133 8.65 15.43 9.03
C GLY A 133 9.17 15.90 7.68
N LEU A 134 10.38 15.49 7.27
CA LEU A 134 10.82 15.66 5.90
C LEU A 134 10.07 14.69 5.01
N LEU A 135 9.40 15.21 4.00
CA LEU A 135 8.67 14.44 3.02
C LEU A 135 9.30 14.64 1.64
N ILE A 136 9.54 13.54 0.95
CA ILE A 136 10.05 13.54 -0.42
C ILE A 136 8.95 12.94 -1.31
N TYR A 137 8.55 13.66 -2.35
CA TYR A 137 7.68 13.13 -3.39
C TYR A 137 8.31 13.38 -4.76
N VAL A 138 8.62 12.32 -5.50
CA VAL A 138 9.18 12.42 -6.84
C VAL A 138 8.06 12.48 -7.87
N ASN A 139 8.22 13.35 -8.87
CA ASN A 139 7.26 13.48 -9.95
C ASN A 139 7.19 12.17 -10.76
N GLN A 140 5.99 11.76 -11.14
CA GLN A 140 5.76 10.48 -11.83
C GLN A 140 6.46 10.39 -13.21
N SER A 141 6.71 11.53 -13.87
CA SER A 141 7.43 11.57 -15.15
C SER A 141 8.95 11.31 -15.04
N VAL A 142 9.49 11.21 -13.83
CA VAL A 142 10.92 10.99 -13.62
C VAL A 142 11.28 9.55 -13.96
N PRO A 143 12.30 9.31 -14.80
CA PRO A 143 12.87 7.97 -15.02
C PRO A 143 13.67 7.52 -13.78
N LEU A 144 12.93 7.24 -12.70
CA LEU A 144 13.45 7.10 -11.35
C LEU A 144 14.12 5.75 -11.12
N PHE A 145 15.28 5.80 -10.51
CA PHE A 145 15.97 4.69 -9.86
C PHE A 145 16.22 5.08 -8.41
N ILE A 146 16.29 4.11 -7.54
CA ILE A 146 16.69 4.30 -6.15
C ILE A 146 17.92 3.47 -5.82
N ASP A 147 18.73 3.96 -4.90
CA ASP A 147 19.82 3.24 -4.26
C ASP A 147 19.80 3.57 -2.77
N GLN A 148 19.89 2.56 -1.92
CA GLN A 148 19.92 2.78 -0.48
C GLN A 148 20.93 1.85 0.16
N ASN A 149 21.87 2.39 0.96
CA ASN A 149 22.87 1.62 1.69
C ASN A 149 23.76 0.69 0.83
N HIS A 150 23.68 0.78 -0.49
CA HIS A 150 24.41 -0.09 -1.41
C HIS A 150 25.70 0.56 -1.92
N HIS A 151 25.61 1.61 -2.74
CA HIS A 151 26.80 2.34 -3.19
C HIS A 151 27.36 3.28 -2.12
N ARG A 152 26.48 3.84 -1.30
CA ARG A 152 26.82 4.72 -0.19
C ARG A 152 26.15 4.23 1.07
N LYS A 153 26.93 4.00 2.12
CA LYS A 153 26.40 3.67 3.44
C LYS A 153 25.68 4.86 4.04
N ASP A 154 24.63 4.58 4.82
CA ASP A 154 23.83 5.57 5.54
C ASP A 154 23.24 6.64 4.59
N SER A 155 22.85 6.19 3.38
CA SER A 155 22.40 7.09 2.34
C SER A 155 21.25 6.49 1.53
N PHE A 156 20.26 7.33 1.25
CA PHE A 156 19.17 7.07 0.30
C PHE A 156 19.33 8.04 -0.88
N CYS A 157 19.42 7.49 -2.09
CA CYS A 157 19.66 8.26 -3.30
C CYS A 157 18.53 8.12 -4.30
N LEU A 158 18.09 9.26 -4.84
CA LEU A 158 17.20 9.34 -5.99
C LEU A 158 18.06 9.56 -7.23
N LEU A 159 17.90 8.69 -8.22
CA LEU A 159 18.61 8.78 -9.48
C LEU A 159 17.62 8.90 -10.64
N ALA A 160 17.87 9.82 -11.57
CA ALA A 160 17.19 9.88 -12.84
C ALA A 160 18.18 9.57 -13.96
N LYS A 161 17.89 8.59 -14.77
CA LYS A 161 18.72 8.23 -15.92
C LYS A 161 17.90 7.56 -17.01
N ASN A 162 18.26 7.81 -18.27
CA ASN A 162 17.78 7.00 -19.36
C ASN A 162 18.40 5.60 -19.28
N ALA A 163 17.57 4.62 -19.08
CA ALA A 163 18.00 3.22 -19.09
C ALA A 163 16.89 2.32 -19.61
N PRO A 164 17.08 1.63 -20.72
CA PRO A 164 16.22 0.52 -21.08
C PRO A 164 16.15 -0.48 -19.91
N PRO A 165 15.01 -1.16 -19.70
CA PRO A 165 13.89 -1.23 -20.64
C PRO A 165 12.79 -0.18 -20.46
N TYR A 166 12.78 0.60 -19.35
CA TYR A 166 11.61 1.37 -18.93
C TYR A 166 11.64 2.85 -19.30
N PHE A 167 12.82 3.41 -19.60
CA PHE A 167 12.96 4.85 -19.77
C PHE A 167 13.72 5.22 -21.02
N ARG A 168 13.09 6.01 -21.89
CA ARG A 168 13.70 6.63 -23.08
C ARG A 168 13.16 8.05 -23.23
N SER A 169 13.97 9.04 -22.92
CA SER A 169 13.65 10.44 -23.14
C SER A 169 14.80 11.14 -23.85
N LYS A 170 14.51 12.25 -24.52
CA LYS A 170 15.54 13.13 -25.10
C LYS A 170 16.29 13.90 -24.01
N GLU A 171 15.63 14.11 -22.88
CA GLU A 171 16.15 14.81 -21.72
C GLU A 171 16.07 13.88 -20.50
N VAL A 172 17.02 14.02 -19.57
CA VAL A 172 16.91 13.40 -18.25
C VAL A 172 16.49 14.46 -17.26
N ALA A 173 15.43 14.20 -16.52
CA ALA A 173 14.95 15.11 -15.50
C ALA A 173 14.80 14.38 -14.16
N LEU A 174 15.29 15.00 -13.07
CA LEU A 174 15.02 14.60 -11.70
C LEU A 174 14.21 15.71 -11.03
N LYS A 175 12.92 15.49 -10.85
CA LYS A 175 11.97 16.48 -10.31
C LYS A 175 11.29 15.92 -9.07
N TYR A 176 11.45 16.60 -7.94
CA TYR A 176 10.81 16.19 -6.70
C TYR A 176 10.47 17.38 -5.80
N THR A 177 9.58 17.16 -4.85
CA THR A 177 9.19 18.17 -3.86
C THR A 177 9.56 17.71 -2.46
N LEU A 178 9.96 18.65 -1.63
CA LEU A 178 10.27 18.47 -0.22
C LEU A 178 9.20 19.15 0.63
N CYS A 179 7.96 18.65 0.51
CA CYS A 179 6.84 19.17 1.28
C CYS A 179 5.66 18.22 1.26
N LYS A 180 4.72 18.49 2.18
CA LYS A 180 3.49 17.74 2.29
C LYS A 180 2.76 17.68 0.95
N LYS A 181 2.65 16.49 0.40
CA LYS A 181 1.79 16.21 -0.74
C LYS A 181 0.80 15.13 -0.37
N PHE A 182 -0.45 15.40 -0.62
CA PHE A 182 -1.51 14.41 -0.44
C PHE A 182 -1.55 13.48 -1.66
N LEU A 183 -1.38 12.18 -1.43
CA LEU A 183 -1.35 11.18 -2.51
C LEU A 183 -2.74 10.86 -3.09
N GLY A 184 -3.79 11.36 -2.47
CA GLY A 184 -5.15 11.06 -2.81
C GLY A 184 -5.85 10.22 -1.74
N LYS A 185 -7.15 10.08 -1.87
CA LYS A 185 -7.99 9.28 -0.98
C LYS A 185 -9.01 8.50 -1.79
N PRO A 186 -9.47 7.35 -1.27
CA PRO A 186 -10.50 6.56 -1.94
C PRO A 186 -11.80 7.35 -2.11
N SER A 187 -12.50 7.11 -3.21
CA SER A 187 -13.81 7.69 -3.49
C SER A 187 -14.98 6.97 -2.80
N GLY A 188 -14.71 5.85 -2.14
CA GLY A 188 -15.64 5.02 -1.40
C GLY A 188 -14.92 3.86 -0.76
N ILE A 189 -15.61 3.06 0.06
CA ILE A 189 -15.06 1.81 0.60
C ILE A 189 -15.29 0.65 -0.38
N PRO A 190 -14.48 -0.42 -0.32
CA PRO A 190 -14.76 -1.69 -1.01
C PRO A 190 -16.11 -2.30 -0.59
N ASP A 191 -16.43 -3.45 -1.17
CA ASP A 191 -17.64 -4.20 -0.82
C ASP A 191 -17.70 -4.52 0.68
N GLU A 192 -18.77 -4.08 1.36
CA GLU A 192 -18.88 -4.17 2.82
C GLU A 192 -18.93 -5.62 3.31
N ARG A 193 -19.47 -6.54 2.51
CA ARG A 193 -19.50 -7.95 2.88
C ARG A 193 -18.09 -8.57 2.90
N MET A 194 -17.17 -8.12 2.04
CA MET A 194 -15.76 -8.52 2.08
C MET A 194 -15.03 -8.00 3.33
N ILE A 195 -15.51 -6.92 3.94
CA ILE A 195 -14.97 -6.41 5.20
C ILE A 195 -15.52 -7.23 6.37
N ARG A 196 -16.83 -7.51 6.37
CA ARG A 196 -17.53 -8.17 7.47
C ARG A 196 -17.17 -9.64 7.59
N ASP A 197 -17.21 -10.37 6.49
CA ASP A 197 -17.07 -11.81 6.43
C ASP A 197 -15.82 -12.24 5.66
N PRO A 198 -15.20 -13.37 6.00
CA PRO A 198 -13.99 -13.81 5.34
C PRO A 198 -14.23 -14.20 3.88
N ILE A 199 -13.20 -13.96 3.07
CA ILE A 199 -13.05 -14.49 1.72
C ILE A 199 -12.51 -15.92 1.85
N TRP A 200 -13.05 -16.87 1.07
CA TRP A 200 -12.54 -18.23 0.99
C TRP A 200 -11.99 -18.50 -0.41
N SER A 201 -10.69 -18.71 -0.52
CA SER A 201 -10.01 -18.96 -1.81
C SER A 201 -9.57 -20.40 -1.95
N THR A 202 -9.64 -20.95 -3.15
CA THR A 202 -9.16 -22.30 -3.42
C THR A 202 -7.64 -22.41 -3.49
N TRP A 203 -6.91 -21.27 -3.62
CA TRP A 203 -5.52 -21.25 -4.07
C TRP A 203 -4.53 -21.98 -3.17
N ALA A 204 -4.34 -21.56 -1.91
CA ALA A 204 -3.28 -22.13 -1.06
C ALA A 204 -3.50 -23.62 -0.79
N LYS A 205 -4.76 -24.02 -0.63
CA LYS A 205 -5.13 -25.43 -0.35
C LYS A 205 -4.99 -26.33 -1.56
N TYR A 206 -5.55 -25.92 -2.70
CA TYR A 206 -5.72 -26.80 -3.85
C TYR A 206 -4.79 -26.50 -5.01
N LYS A 207 -4.22 -25.28 -5.07
CA LYS A 207 -3.45 -24.80 -6.24
C LYS A 207 -4.28 -24.97 -7.51
N THR A 208 -3.72 -25.63 -8.52
CA THR A 208 -4.38 -25.92 -9.80
C THR A 208 -5.24 -27.21 -9.78
N LYS A 209 -5.36 -27.89 -8.63
CA LYS A 209 -6.12 -29.15 -8.50
C LYS A 209 -7.57 -28.86 -8.11
N ILE A 210 -8.28 -28.18 -8.98
CA ILE A 210 -9.67 -27.77 -8.76
C ILE A 210 -10.59 -28.25 -9.89
N ASP A 211 -11.82 -28.58 -9.51
CA ASP A 211 -12.95 -28.87 -10.38
C ASP A 211 -14.28 -28.55 -9.64
N GLU A 212 -15.41 -28.80 -10.26
CA GLU A 212 -16.73 -28.55 -9.66
C GLU A 212 -16.94 -29.33 -8.35
N GLU A 213 -16.43 -30.55 -8.24
CA GLU A 213 -16.59 -31.39 -7.05
C GLU A 213 -15.76 -30.84 -5.88
N VAL A 214 -14.48 -30.50 -6.13
CA VAL A 214 -13.60 -29.91 -5.13
C VAL A 214 -14.14 -28.58 -4.60
N VAL A 215 -14.65 -27.73 -5.48
CA VAL A 215 -15.21 -26.42 -5.08
C VAL A 215 -16.47 -26.63 -4.23
N MET A 216 -17.36 -27.57 -4.62
CA MET A 216 -18.59 -27.86 -3.87
C MET A 216 -18.28 -28.49 -2.51
N GLU A 217 -17.33 -29.43 -2.44
CA GLU A 217 -16.87 -30.01 -1.18
C GLU A 217 -16.31 -28.93 -0.24
N TYR A 218 -15.49 -28.03 -0.77
CA TYR A 218 -14.92 -26.93 0.02
C TYR A 218 -15.99 -26.02 0.60
N ALA A 219 -16.96 -25.59 -0.21
CA ALA A 219 -18.10 -24.79 0.23
C ALA A 219 -18.94 -25.50 1.29
N THR A 220 -19.18 -26.81 1.11
CA THR A 220 -19.93 -27.65 2.05
C THR A 220 -19.21 -27.72 3.40
N ASN A 221 -17.89 -27.90 3.39
CA ASN A 221 -17.09 -27.96 4.60
C ASN A 221 -17.04 -26.61 5.34
N ILE A 222 -16.97 -25.47 4.62
CA ILE A 222 -17.07 -24.13 5.21
C ILE A 222 -18.39 -24.00 6.02
N ARG A 223 -19.51 -24.36 5.41
CA ARG A 223 -20.82 -24.30 6.07
C ARG A 223 -20.96 -25.29 7.23
N ASN A 224 -20.53 -26.54 7.04
CA ASN A 224 -20.65 -27.58 8.06
C ASN A 224 -19.82 -27.24 9.30
N ASN A 225 -18.72 -26.55 9.17
CA ASN A 225 -17.93 -26.06 10.29
C ASN A 225 -18.43 -24.73 10.88
N GLY A 226 -19.52 -24.16 10.35
CA GLY A 226 -20.20 -22.99 10.90
C GLY A 226 -19.48 -21.67 10.64
N PHE A 227 -18.73 -21.56 9.54
CA PHE A 227 -18.07 -20.32 9.15
C PHE A 227 -18.92 -19.50 8.18
N ASN A 228 -18.91 -18.20 8.37
CA ASN A 228 -19.46 -17.23 7.44
C ASN A 228 -18.55 -17.07 6.21
N ASN A 229 -19.05 -16.38 5.18
CA ASN A 229 -18.31 -16.06 3.98
C ASN A 229 -18.75 -14.73 3.36
N SER A 230 -17.84 -14.01 2.76
CA SER A 230 -18.16 -12.93 1.82
C SER A 230 -18.35 -13.50 0.41
N GLN A 231 -17.49 -14.40 0.03
CA GLN A 231 -17.47 -15.11 -1.25
C GLN A 231 -16.59 -16.35 -1.20
N LEU A 232 -16.82 -17.26 -2.14
CA LEU A 232 -15.88 -18.31 -2.52
C LEU A 232 -15.19 -17.87 -3.81
N GLU A 233 -13.86 -17.88 -3.78
CA GLU A 233 -12.98 -17.46 -4.86
C GLU A 233 -12.39 -18.69 -5.54
N ILE A 234 -12.79 -18.91 -6.79
CA ILE A 234 -12.23 -19.94 -7.65
C ILE A 234 -10.96 -19.37 -8.27
N ASP A 235 -9.81 -19.90 -7.86
CA ASP A 235 -8.51 -19.42 -8.28
C ASP A 235 -8.02 -20.10 -9.57
N ASP A 236 -6.75 -20.15 -9.81
CA ASP A 236 -6.08 -20.63 -11.03
C ASP A 236 -6.59 -21.99 -11.54
N PHE A 237 -6.53 -22.18 -12.86
CA PHE A 237 -6.85 -23.40 -13.61
C PHE A 237 -8.32 -23.65 -13.95
N TRP A 238 -9.16 -22.62 -13.94
CA TRP A 238 -10.54 -22.71 -14.40
C TRP A 238 -10.71 -22.53 -15.92
N GLU A 239 -9.72 -21.92 -16.59
CA GLU A 239 -9.75 -21.61 -18.01
C GLU A 239 -9.35 -22.81 -18.88
N THR A 240 -9.85 -22.84 -20.12
CA THR A 240 -9.44 -23.81 -21.14
C THR A 240 -7.95 -23.68 -21.49
N CYS A 241 -7.48 -22.46 -21.67
CA CYS A 241 -6.09 -22.06 -21.73
C CYS A 241 -5.98 -20.63 -21.18
N TYR A 242 -4.81 -20.23 -20.68
CA TYR A 242 -4.64 -18.93 -20.03
C TYR A 242 -4.88 -17.75 -20.97
N GLY A 243 -5.92 -16.99 -20.67
CA GLY A 243 -6.41 -15.85 -21.46
C GLY A 243 -7.52 -16.21 -22.44
N SER A 244 -8.01 -17.45 -22.42
CA SER A 244 -9.20 -17.84 -23.21
C SER A 244 -10.48 -17.21 -22.65
N LEU A 245 -10.54 -16.93 -21.36
CA LEU A 245 -11.73 -16.50 -20.65
C LEU A 245 -12.95 -17.41 -20.96
N SER A 246 -12.71 -18.71 -21.06
CA SER A 246 -13.70 -19.76 -21.26
C SER A 246 -13.50 -20.89 -20.28
N PHE A 247 -14.57 -21.42 -19.73
CA PHE A 247 -14.52 -22.48 -18.73
C PHE A 247 -13.98 -23.78 -19.32
N ASN A 248 -13.02 -24.39 -18.62
CA ASN A 248 -12.49 -25.71 -18.97
C ASN A 248 -13.58 -26.76 -18.82
N GLN A 249 -14.01 -27.33 -19.93
CA GLN A 249 -15.12 -28.28 -19.97
C GLN A 249 -14.82 -29.64 -19.30
N THR A 250 -13.54 -29.92 -19.01
CA THR A 250 -13.16 -31.13 -18.27
C THR A 250 -13.34 -30.95 -16.76
N THR A 251 -12.97 -29.79 -16.23
CA THR A 251 -13.01 -29.50 -14.79
C THR A 251 -14.27 -28.72 -14.36
N PHE A 252 -14.78 -27.87 -15.24
CA PHE A 252 -15.96 -27.02 -15.00
C PHE A 252 -16.96 -27.12 -16.15
N PRO A 253 -17.56 -28.31 -16.40
CA PRO A 253 -18.48 -28.51 -17.51
C PRO A 253 -19.81 -27.75 -17.36
N ASN A 254 -20.20 -27.38 -16.15
CA ASN A 254 -21.40 -26.59 -15.90
C ASN A 254 -21.24 -25.57 -14.78
N MET A 255 -20.37 -24.59 -15.01
CA MET A 255 -20.07 -23.52 -14.04
C MET A 255 -21.35 -22.83 -13.53
N LYS A 256 -22.34 -22.58 -14.41
CA LYS A 256 -23.57 -21.90 -14.02
C LYS A 256 -24.41 -22.72 -13.02
N ARG A 257 -24.42 -24.05 -13.13
CA ARG A 257 -25.05 -24.91 -12.13
C ARG A 257 -24.29 -24.82 -10.81
N LEU A 258 -22.95 -24.93 -10.83
CA LEU A 258 -22.09 -24.83 -9.65
C LEU A 258 -22.35 -23.52 -8.90
N THR A 259 -22.28 -22.39 -9.58
CA THR A 259 -22.50 -21.07 -8.96
C THR A 259 -23.92 -20.87 -8.44
N SER A 260 -24.92 -21.45 -9.13
CA SER A 260 -26.32 -21.47 -8.65
C SER A 260 -26.46 -22.25 -7.33
N GLU A 261 -25.84 -23.43 -7.23
CA GLU A 261 -25.81 -24.22 -6.01
C GLU A 261 -25.06 -23.53 -4.88
N LEU A 262 -23.90 -22.92 -5.18
CA LEU A 262 -23.14 -22.10 -4.23
C LEU A 262 -23.97 -20.90 -3.72
N ASN A 263 -24.70 -20.24 -4.61
CA ASN A 263 -25.58 -19.13 -4.23
C ASN A 263 -26.70 -19.55 -3.29
N GLN A 264 -27.32 -20.71 -3.55
CA GLN A 264 -28.34 -21.33 -2.64
C GLN A 264 -27.73 -21.63 -1.26
N MET A 265 -26.44 -21.92 -1.20
CA MET A 265 -25.71 -22.12 0.05
C MET A 265 -25.28 -20.79 0.71
N GLY A 266 -25.54 -19.65 0.10
CA GLY A 266 -25.21 -18.31 0.61
C GLY A 266 -23.84 -17.78 0.20
N PHE A 267 -23.17 -18.42 -0.77
CA PHE A 267 -21.91 -17.93 -1.34
C PHE A 267 -22.18 -17.03 -2.55
N ARG A 268 -21.47 -15.92 -2.61
CA ARG A 268 -21.13 -15.27 -3.88
C ARG A 268 -19.90 -15.98 -4.45
N THR A 269 -19.71 -15.93 -5.76
CA THR A 269 -18.56 -16.55 -6.41
C THR A 269 -17.74 -15.51 -7.15
N THR A 270 -16.47 -15.40 -6.81
CA THR A 270 -15.48 -14.64 -7.59
C THR A 270 -14.54 -15.60 -8.29
N ILE A 271 -13.94 -15.14 -9.39
CA ILE A 271 -13.02 -15.98 -10.16
C ILE A 271 -11.73 -15.20 -10.45
N TRP A 272 -10.61 -15.91 -10.41
CA TRP A 272 -9.28 -15.35 -10.66
C TRP A 272 -9.09 -15.00 -12.13
N VAL A 273 -8.59 -13.81 -12.42
CA VAL A 273 -8.27 -13.33 -13.77
C VAL A 273 -6.94 -12.59 -13.79
N HIS A 274 -6.33 -12.54 -14.95
CA HIS A 274 -5.04 -11.94 -15.20
C HIS A 274 -5.01 -11.28 -16.59
N PRO A 275 -4.06 -10.37 -16.89
CA PRO A 275 -4.03 -9.64 -18.15
C PRO A 275 -3.29 -10.36 -19.30
N PHE A 276 -2.90 -11.62 -19.11
CA PHE A 276 -2.08 -12.34 -20.10
C PHE A 276 -2.92 -13.24 -20.99
N ILE A 277 -2.41 -13.48 -22.21
CA ILE A 277 -2.96 -14.46 -23.15
C ILE A 277 -1.81 -15.31 -23.66
N ASN A 278 -1.79 -16.60 -23.34
CA ASN A 278 -0.76 -17.50 -23.82
C ASN A 278 -0.85 -17.75 -25.33
N ALA A 279 0.28 -17.95 -25.97
CA ALA A 279 0.36 -18.10 -27.42
C ALA A 279 -0.33 -19.37 -27.97
N ASP A 280 -0.59 -20.37 -27.12
CA ASP A 280 -1.35 -21.58 -27.45
C ASP A 280 -2.88 -21.36 -27.43
N CYS A 281 -3.36 -20.20 -26.95
CA CYS A 281 -4.77 -19.82 -27.02
C CYS A 281 -5.11 -19.20 -28.37
N GLU A 282 -6.25 -19.59 -28.94
CA GLU A 282 -6.77 -18.97 -30.16
C GLU A 282 -6.99 -17.46 -30.01
N THR A 283 -7.40 -17.03 -28.83
CA THR A 283 -7.55 -15.61 -28.47
C THR A 283 -6.28 -14.78 -28.57
N HIS A 284 -5.08 -15.42 -28.46
CA HIS A 284 -3.82 -14.72 -28.64
C HIS A 284 -3.68 -14.19 -30.07
N LYS A 285 -4.02 -15.04 -31.05
CA LYS A 285 -3.97 -14.63 -32.46
C LYS A 285 -4.93 -13.49 -32.75
N GLU A 286 -6.16 -13.57 -32.23
CA GLU A 286 -7.16 -12.51 -32.37
C GLU A 286 -6.64 -11.18 -31.79
N ALA A 287 -6.11 -11.21 -30.56
CA ALA A 287 -5.60 -10.03 -29.87
C ALA A 287 -4.39 -9.41 -30.61
N ALA A 288 -3.49 -10.25 -31.09
CA ALA A 288 -2.31 -9.82 -31.84
C ALA A 288 -2.69 -9.18 -33.18
N ASP A 289 -3.58 -9.81 -33.97
CA ASP A 289 -4.03 -9.32 -35.27
C ASP A 289 -4.77 -7.97 -35.14
N LYS A 290 -5.48 -7.75 -34.04
CA LYS A 290 -6.17 -6.47 -33.72
C LYS A 290 -5.27 -5.42 -33.09
N GLY A 291 -4.03 -5.75 -32.74
CA GLY A 291 -3.12 -4.84 -32.07
C GLY A 291 -3.52 -4.52 -30.62
N TYR A 292 -4.07 -5.48 -29.90
CA TYR A 292 -4.57 -5.35 -28.52
C TYR A 292 -3.54 -5.71 -27.44
N LEU A 293 -2.32 -6.12 -27.85
CA LEU A 293 -1.27 -6.51 -26.94
C LEU A 293 -0.22 -5.41 -26.79
N VAL A 294 0.32 -5.28 -25.58
CA VAL A 294 1.46 -4.40 -25.32
C VAL A 294 2.63 -4.77 -26.22
N LYS A 295 3.30 -3.77 -26.79
CA LYS A 295 4.42 -3.94 -27.71
C LYS A 295 5.71 -3.44 -27.07
N ASN A 296 6.83 -4.01 -27.52
CA ASN A 296 8.12 -3.37 -27.36
C ASN A 296 8.38 -2.37 -28.49
N THR A 297 9.49 -1.66 -28.42
CA THR A 297 9.88 -0.64 -29.42
C THR A 297 10.19 -1.22 -30.82
N GLU A 298 10.33 -2.53 -30.93
CA GLU A 298 10.51 -3.25 -32.21
C GLU A 298 9.17 -3.78 -32.76
N GLY A 299 8.06 -3.58 -32.02
CA GLY A 299 6.73 -4.05 -32.38
C GLY A 299 6.44 -5.49 -31.94
N ASN A 300 7.35 -6.15 -31.21
CA ASN A 300 7.13 -7.49 -30.67
C ASN A 300 6.20 -7.44 -29.44
N THR A 301 5.23 -8.37 -29.39
CA THR A 301 4.22 -8.47 -28.32
C THR A 301 4.47 -9.59 -27.33
N THR A 302 5.52 -10.39 -27.54
CA THR A 302 5.78 -11.56 -26.70
C THR A 302 6.37 -11.18 -25.36
N THR A 303 5.78 -11.68 -24.31
CA THR A 303 6.28 -11.60 -22.93
C THR A 303 6.26 -12.97 -22.26
N THR A 304 6.80 -13.03 -21.03
CA THR A 304 6.82 -14.22 -20.19
C THR A 304 6.21 -13.89 -18.82
N TRP A 305 5.42 -14.80 -18.29
CA TRP A 305 4.87 -14.75 -16.95
C TRP A 305 4.92 -16.14 -16.31
N TRP A 306 4.49 -16.32 -15.05
CA TRP A 306 4.70 -17.57 -14.31
C TRP A 306 3.98 -18.80 -14.91
N ASN A 307 2.89 -18.62 -15.66
CA ASN A 307 2.14 -19.69 -16.33
C ASN A 307 2.32 -19.70 -17.86
N GLY A 308 3.28 -18.95 -18.41
CA GLY A 308 3.49 -18.91 -19.85
C GLY A 308 4.84 -18.34 -20.25
N LEU A 309 5.65 -19.14 -20.97
CA LEU A 309 6.93 -18.68 -21.52
C LEU A 309 6.75 -17.81 -22.78
N GLN A 310 5.61 -17.93 -23.45
CA GLN A 310 5.22 -17.12 -24.59
C GLN A 310 3.77 -16.67 -24.40
N ALA A 311 3.59 -15.39 -24.13
CA ALA A 311 2.29 -14.81 -23.89
C ALA A 311 2.24 -13.38 -24.42
N GLY A 312 1.05 -12.84 -24.60
CA GLY A 312 0.79 -11.42 -24.79
C GLY A 312 0.25 -10.81 -23.50
N TYR A 313 0.52 -9.54 -23.28
CA TYR A 313 -0.06 -8.72 -22.21
C TYR A 313 -1.08 -7.77 -22.85
N VAL A 314 -2.34 -7.81 -22.42
CA VAL A 314 -3.40 -6.94 -22.95
C VAL A 314 -3.08 -5.47 -22.68
N ASP A 315 -3.13 -4.64 -23.70
CA ASP A 315 -2.82 -3.21 -23.58
C ASP A 315 -4.05 -2.37 -23.18
N PHE A 316 -4.25 -2.21 -21.89
CA PHE A 316 -5.36 -1.40 -21.35
C PHE A 316 -5.21 0.12 -21.60
N ARG A 317 -4.08 0.57 -22.15
CA ARG A 317 -3.92 1.95 -22.66
C ARG A 317 -4.67 2.14 -23.98
N ASN A 318 -4.93 1.05 -24.71
CA ASN A 318 -5.72 1.01 -25.91
C ASN A 318 -7.21 0.80 -25.56
N PRO A 319 -8.09 1.80 -25.76
CA PRO A 319 -9.50 1.67 -25.41
C PRO A 319 -10.19 0.48 -26.09
N ALA A 320 -9.85 0.18 -27.36
CA ALA A 320 -10.44 -0.93 -28.08
C ALA A 320 -10.04 -2.30 -27.51
N ALA A 321 -8.81 -2.43 -27.00
CA ALA A 321 -8.37 -3.63 -26.30
C ALA A 321 -9.07 -3.77 -24.94
N ALA A 322 -9.19 -2.67 -24.19
CA ALA A 322 -9.90 -2.65 -22.92
C ALA A 322 -11.38 -3.03 -23.10
N ASP A 323 -12.08 -2.46 -24.08
CA ASP A 323 -13.48 -2.77 -24.37
C ASP A 323 -13.67 -4.22 -24.83
N TRP A 324 -12.74 -4.74 -25.63
CA TRP A 324 -12.74 -6.14 -26.06
C TRP A 324 -12.59 -7.08 -24.87
N PHE A 325 -11.64 -6.81 -23.97
CA PHE A 325 -11.40 -7.63 -22.78
C PHE A 325 -12.57 -7.52 -21.78
N GLU A 326 -13.12 -6.33 -21.58
CA GLU A 326 -14.30 -6.08 -20.75
C GLU A 326 -15.51 -6.90 -21.22
N LYS A 327 -15.77 -6.92 -22.53
CA LYS A 327 -16.86 -7.71 -23.11
C LYS A 327 -16.67 -9.21 -22.81
N ARG A 328 -15.45 -9.73 -22.91
CA ARG A 328 -15.14 -11.14 -22.62
C ARG A 328 -15.34 -11.46 -21.16
N LEU A 329 -14.90 -10.59 -20.25
CA LEU A 329 -15.15 -10.76 -18.81
C LEU A 329 -16.66 -10.69 -18.47
N LYS A 330 -17.42 -9.82 -19.10
CA LYS A 330 -18.89 -9.78 -18.94
C LYS A 330 -19.54 -11.08 -19.42
N ASN A 331 -19.00 -11.71 -20.45
CA ASN A 331 -19.47 -13.03 -20.86
C ASN A 331 -19.19 -14.10 -19.78
N VAL A 332 -17.99 -14.08 -19.16
CA VAL A 332 -17.66 -14.98 -18.04
C VAL A 332 -18.69 -14.83 -16.90
N LEU A 333 -19.03 -13.58 -16.53
CA LEU A 333 -20.05 -13.33 -15.50
C LEU A 333 -21.41 -13.93 -15.88
N SER A 334 -21.88 -13.68 -17.10
CA SER A 334 -23.23 -14.11 -17.54
C SER A 334 -23.33 -15.62 -17.79
N GLU A 335 -22.32 -16.21 -18.44
CA GLU A 335 -22.28 -17.63 -18.75
C GLU A 335 -22.07 -18.49 -17.51
N GLY A 336 -21.17 -18.04 -16.62
CA GLY A 336 -20.82 -18.77 -15.42
C GLY A 336 -21.70 -18.45 -14.20
N GLY A 337 -22.53 -17.41 -14.24
CA GLY A 337 -23.19 -16.92 -13.04
C GLY A 337 -22.21 -16.43 -11.97
N ILE A 338 -21.06 -15.91 -12.39
CA ILE A 338 -20.02 -15.36 -11.53
C ILE A 338 -20.41 -13.96 -11.07
N ASP A 339 -20.15 -13.63 -9.81
CA ASP A 339 -20.52 -12.33 -9.23
C ASP A 339 -19.47 -11.26 -9.51
N SER A 340 -18.16 -11.58 -9.42
CA SER A 340 -17.07 -10.65 -9.67
C SER A 340 -15.72 -11.37 -9.81
N PHE A 341 -14.62 -10.63 -9.72
CA PHE A 341 -13.27 -11.11 -10.05
C PHE A 341 -12.24 -10.81 -8.96
N LYS A 342 -11.23 -11.68 -8.90
CA LYS A 342 -9.92 -11.41 -8.34
C LYS A 342 -8.99 -11.04 -9.49
N PHE A 343 -8.59 -9.78 -9.59
CA PHE A 343 -7.66 -9.30 -10.60
C PHE A 343 -6.22 -9.45 -10.10
N ASP A 344 -5.46 -10.31 -10.73
CA ASP A 344 -4.08 -10.61 -10.36
C ASP A 344 -3.08 -10.02 -11.37
N ALA A 345 -1.80 -9.98 -11.01
CA ALA A 345 -0.74 -9.35 -11.80
C ALA A 345 -1.00 -7.85 -12.08
N GLY A 346 -0.57 -7.35 -13.24
CA GLY A 346 -0.77 -5.96 -13.68
C GLY A 346 0.46 -5.07 -13.51
N GLU A 347 1.56 -5.60 -12.97
CA GLU A 347 2.82 -4.88 -12.82
C GLU A 347 3.46 -4.59 -14.18
N SER A 348 4.10 -3.42 -14.30
CA SER A 348 4.78 -2.97 -15.52
C SER A 348 5.91 -3.91 -15.96
N SER A 349 6.52 -4.64 -15.01
CA SER A 349 7.63 -5.56 -15.30
C SER A 349 7.26 -6.74 -16.19
N TRP A 350 5.98 -7.07 -16.34
CA TRP A 350 5.52 -8.13 -17.24
C TRP A 350 5.43 -7.71 -18.71
N SER A 351 5.65 -6.43 -19.02
CA SER A 351 5.59 -5.93 -20.39
C SER A 351 6.73 -6.47 -21.26
N PRO A 352 6.52 -6.64 -22.56
CA PRO A 352 7.60 -6.97 -23.49
C PRO A 352 8.73 -5.95 -23.41
N GLN A 353 9.96 -6.41 -23.35
CA GLN A 353 11.16 -5.58 -23.21
C GLN A 353 11.71 -5.20 -24.59
N VAL A 354 12.10 -4.01 -24.90
CA VAL A 354 11.98 -2.69 -24.25
C VAL A 354 10.60 -2.12 -24.55
N THR A 355 9.79 -1.89 -23.53
CA THR A 355 8.38 -1.55 -23.70
C THR A 355 8.18 -0.26 -24.52
N ASP A 356 7.21 -0.29 -25.45
CA ASP A 356 6.74 0.92 -26.13
C ASP A 356 5.86 1.76 -25.17
N LEU A 357 6.36 2.94 -24.83
CA LEU A 357 5.73 3.85 -23.87
C LEU A 357 4.70 4.76 -24.57
N ASN A 358 3.61 4.18 -25.07
CA ASN A 358 2.50 4.94 -25.63
C ASN A 358 1.71 5.67 -24.56
N GLY A 359 1.36 6.93 -24.81
CA GLY A 359 0.57 7.77 -23.94
C GLY A 359 1.33 8.99 -23.41
N PRO A 360 0.75 9.77 -22.46
CA PRO A 360 1.40 10.96 -21.93
C PRO A 360 2.72 10.63 -21.23
N GLU A 361 3.79 11.33 -21.56
CA GLU A 361 5.11 11.16 -20.96
C GLU A 361 5.07 11.35 -19.45
N SER A 362 4.22 12.26 -18.97
CA SER A 362 4.05 12.54 -17.53
C SER A 362 3.50 11.38 -16.70
N GLU A 363 2.97 10.34 -17.35
CA GLU A 363 2.35 9.18 -16.70
C GLU A 363 3.18 7.89 -16.87
N GLN A 364 4.28 7.96 -17.62
CA GLN A 364 5.14 6.82 -17.93
C GLN A 364 6.19 6.58 -16.84
N PRO A 365 6.64 5.31 -16.67
CA PRO A 365 6.24 4.10 -17.42
C PRO A 365 5.01 3.40 -16.82
N GLU A 366 4.45 3.91 -15.74
CA GLU A 366 3.45 3.22 -14.90
C GLU A 366 2.01 3.34 -15.45
N LEU A 367 1.83 3.94 -16.62
CA LEU A 367 0.52 4.05 -17.26
C LEU A 367 -0.11 2.67 -17.51
N ILE A 368 0.72 1.65 -17.82
CA ILE A 368 0.26 0.26 -18.02
C ILE A 368 -0.43 -0.26 -16.77
N THR A 369 0.24 -0.20 -15.62
CA THR A 369 -0.31 -0.63 -14.31
C THR A 369 -1.54 0.17 -13.94
N ARG A 370 -1.48 1.50 -14.05
CA ARG A 370 -2.62 2.36 -13.72
C ARG A 370 -3.85 2.01 -14.55
N LYS A 371 -3.70 1.85 -15.86
CA LYS A 371 -4.82 1.54 -16.76
C LYS A 371 -5.42 0.17 -16.49
N TYR A 372 -4.61 -0.82 -16.13
CA TYR A 372 -5.11 -2.13 -15.72
C TYR A 372 -5.94 -2.04 -14.42
N VAL A 373 -5.45 -1.35 -13.40
CA VAL A 373 -6.16 -1.21 -12.12
C VAL A 373 -7.44 -0.37 -12.27
N GLU A 374 -7.39 0.72 -13.05
CA GLU A 374 -8.59 1.50 -13.41
C GLU A 374 -9.61 0.65 -14.18
N PHE A 375 -9.14 -0.22 -15.08
CA PHE A 375 -10.00 -1.17 -15.78
C PHE A 375 -10.66 -2.17 -14.82
N ALA A 376 -9.90 -2.78 -13.92
CA ALA A 376 -10.43 -3.70 -12.91
C ALA A 376 -11.53 -3.04 -12.06
N ALA A 377 -11.35 -1.79 -11.66
CA ALA A 377 -12.32 -1.04 -10.86
C ALA A 377 -13.67 -0.80 -11.56
N LYS A 378 -13.77 -0.95 -12.89
CA LYS A 378 -15.05 -0.90 -13.60
C LYS A 378 -16.01 -2.01 -13.20
N PHE A 379 -15.51 -3.13 -12.67
CA PHE A 379 -16.31 -4.26 -12.21
C PHE A 379 -16.88 -4.08 -10.79
N GLY A 380 -16.72 -2.89 -10.22
CA GLY A 380 -17.34 -2.51 -8.95
C GLY A 380 -16.40 -2.69 -7.76
N ARG A 381 -17.01 -2.89 -6.59
CA ARG A 381 -16.30 -2.88 -5.31
C ARG A 381 -15.99 -4.27 -4.76
N GLN A 382 -16.60 -5.31 -5.32
CA GLN A 382 -16.39 -6.71 -4.96
C GLN A 382 -15.21 -7.30 -5.75
N ILE A 383 -14.10 -6.59 -5.79
CA ILE A 383 -12.88 -7.01 -6.45
C ILE A 383 -11.67 -6.83 -5.53
N GLU A 384 -10.60 -7.48 -5.89
CA GLU A 384 -9.26 -7.18 -5.40
C GLU A 384 -8.30 -7.01 -6.56
N VAL A 385 -7.28 -6.17 -6.35
CA VAL A 385 -6.11 -6.01 -7.22
C VAL A 385 -4.85 -6.23 -6.39
N ARG A 386 -3.70 -6.50 -7.04
CA ARG A 386 -2.43 -6.75 -6.34
C ARG A 386 -1.41 -5.63 -6.48
N THR A 387 -1.60 -4.75 -7.44
CA THR A 387 -0.65 -3.70 -7.79
C THR A 387 -1.34 -2.36 -7.89
N GLY A 388 -0.56 -1.28 -7.87
CA GLY A 388 -1.09 0.08 -8.04
C GLY A 388 0.01 1.13 -8.13
N ARG A 389 -0.27 2.17 -8.89
CA ARG A 389 0.55 3.38 -8.98
C ARG A 389 -0.35 4.57 -9.30
N GLY A 390 -0.51 5.49 -8.33
CA GLY A 390 -1.41 6.62 -8.48
C GLY A 390 -2.90 6.22 -8.55
N THR A 391 -3.27 5.09 -7.93
CA THR A 391 -4.63 4.52 -7.95
C THR A 391 -5.34 4.57 -6.60
N GLN A 392 -4.86 5.41 -5.67
CA GLN A 392 -5.41 5.56 -4.31
C GLN A 392 -6.88 5.96 -4.26
N HIS A 393 -7.38 6.61 -5.32
CA HIS A 393 -8.77 7.07 -5.42
C HIS A 393 -9.79 5.95 -5.64
N LEU A 394 -9.35 4.76 -5.99
CA LEU A 394 -10.24 3.64 -6.31
C LEU A 394 -10.79 2.96 -5.03
N PRO A 395 -12.10 2.66 -4.99
CA PRO A 395 -12.76 2.05 -3.83
C PRO A 395 -12.66 0.52 -3.86
N VAL A 396 -11.45 -0.02 -3.91
CA VAL A 396 -11.17 -1.45 -4.08
C VAL A 396 -10.18 -1.96 -3.04
N PHE A 397 -10.22 -3.25 -2.76
CA PHE A 397 -9.17 -3.91 -1.99
C PHE A 397 -7.88 -4.01 -2.80
N VAL A 398 -6.76 -3.72 -2.14
CA VAL A 398 -5.42 -3.98 -2.66
C VAL A 398 -4.80 -5.08 -1.82
N ARG A 399 -4.66 -6.26 -2.43
CA ARG A 399 -4.00 -7.40 -1.80
C ARG A 399 -2.49 -7.18 -1.86
N MET A 400 -1.81 -7.38 -0.73
CA MET A 400 -0.35 -7.42 -0.75
C MET A 400 0.16 -8.61 -1.58
N VAL A 401 1.40 -8.57 -2.04
CA VAL A 401 2.01 -9.71 -2.75
C VAL A 401 1.94 -10.96 -1.89
N ASP A 402 1.96 -12.11 -2.54
CA ASP A 402 1.79 -13.41 -1.93
C ASP A 402 2.68 -13.60 -0.70
N ARG A 403 2.09 -13.96 0.43
CA ARG A 403 2.82 -14.28 1.66
C ARG A 403 3.27 -15.75 1.65
N ASP A 404 4.51 -15.97 2.05
CA ASP A 404 5.04 -17.31 2.30
C ASP A 404 4.57 -17.82 3.67
N SER A 405 4.55 -19.13 3.85
CA SER A 405 4.18 -19.78 5.13
C SER A 405 5.39 -19.82 6.08
N LYS A 406 5.88 -18.63 6.46
CA LYS A 406 7.13 -18.42 7.21
C LYS A 406 6.93 -17.60 8.48
N TRP A 407 7.87 -17.76 9.39
CA TRP A 407 7.91 -17.07 10.67
C TRP A 407 8.78 -15.81 10.66
N GLY A 408 8.56 -14.94 11.65
CA GLY A 408 9.40 -13.79 11.96
C GLY A 408 9.51 -12.82 10.78
N ASP A 409 10.69 -12.26 10.61
CA ASP A 409 11.06 -11.27 9.61
C ASP A 409 11.64 -11.87 8.31
N GLU A 410 11.47 -13.20 8.11
CA GLU A 410 11.82 -13.80 6.84
C GLU A 410 11.05 -13.13 5.69
N PRO A 411 11.66 -13.04 4.50
CA PRO A 411 10.97 -12.47 3.35
C PRO A 411 9.59 -13.11 3.14
N LEU A 412 8.56 -12.25 3.03
CA LEU A 412 7.14 -12.63 2.89
C LEU A 412 6.56 -13.42 4.07
N GLY A 413 7.25 -13.46 5.23
CA GLY A 413 6.79 -14.13 6.44
C GLY A 413 5.73 -13.33 7.21
N ILE A 414 5.26 -13.89 8.32
CA ILE A 414 4.16 -13.33 9.14
C ILE A 414 4.40 -11.88 9.59
N HIS A 415 5.63 -11.52 9.94
CA HIS A 415 5.96 -10.15 10.36
C HIS A 415 5.72 -9.13 9.24
N THR A 416 6.02 -9.54 8.00
CA THR A 416 5.83 -8.66 6.85
C THR A 416 4.36 -8.36 6.54
N VAL A 417 3.41 -9.09 7.09
CA VAL A 417 1.97 -8.74 7.02
C VAL A 417 1.73 -7.40 7.71
N ILE A 418 2.34 -7.18 8.89
CA ILE A 418 2.22 -5.92 9.63
C ILE A 418 2.95 -4.80 8.89
N THR A 419 4.23 -5.00 8.60
CA THR A 419 5.06 -3.94 8.01
C THR A 419 4.58 -3.53 6.63
N THR A 420 4.11 -4.48 5.81
CA THR A 420 3.50 -4.16 4.50
C THR A 420 2.16 -3.44 4.64
N THR A 421 1.31 -3.85 5.60
CA THR A 421 0.05 -3.13 5.85
C THR A 421 0.33 -1.67 6.21
N LEU A 422 1.28 -1.42 7.12
CA LEU A 422 1.64 -0.06 7.52
C LEU A 422 2.23 0.74 6.35
N GLN A 423 3.09 0.10 5.57
CA GLN A 423 3.68 0.68 4.37
C GLN A 423 2.62 1.10 3.35
N MET A 424 1.68 0.21 3.03
CA MET A 424 0.59 0.50 2.09
C MET A 424 -0.31 1.64 2.59
N ASN A 425 -0.66 1.63 3.88
CA ASN A 425 -1.45 2.69 4.49
C ASN A 425 -0.75 4.05 4.40
N LEU A 426 0.56 4.12 4.68
CA LEU A 426 1.36 5.34 4.56
C LEU A 426 1.48 5.83 3.10
N ASN A 427 1.38 4.94 2.13
CA ASN A 427 1.37 5.26 0.69
C ASN A 427 -0.05 5.56 0.14
N GLY A 428 -1.05 5.66 1.01
CA GLY A 428 -2.41 6.03 0.62
C GLY A 428 -3.27 4.87 0.10
N TYR A 429 -2.86 3.61 0.36
CA TYR A 429 -3.63 2.40 0.09
C TYR A 429 -4.15 1.80 1.41
N PRO A 430 -5.25 2.34 1.96
CA PRO A 430 -5.72 1.96 3.30
C PRO A 430 -6.52 0.66 3.33
N PHE A 431 -7.04 0.21 2.19
CA PHE A 431 -7.92 -0.97 2.08
C PHE A 431 -7.10 -2.21 1.72
N VAL A 432 -6.25 -2.60 2.67
CA VAL A 432 -5.33 -3.72 2.48
C VAL A 432 -6.05 -5.05 2.67
N LEU A 433 -5.87 -5.96 1.72
CA LEU A 433 -6.20 -7.38 1.85
C LEU A 433 -4.88 -8.12 2.17
N PRO A 434 -4.75 -8.70 3.37
CA PRO A 434 -3.44 -9.15 3.87
C PRO A 434 -3.01 -10.54 3.35
N ASP A 435 -3.59 -11.00 2.24
CA ASP A 435 -3.39 -12.33 1.67
C ASP A 435 -3.90 -13.46 2.59
N MET A 436 -3.63 -14.71 2.29
CA MET A 436 -4.23 -15.87 2.92
C MET A 436 -3.68 -16.13 4.32
N VAL A 437 -4.56 -16.42 5.27
CA VAL A 437 -4.18 -16.81 6.64
C VAL A 437 -3.31 -18.06 6.59
N GLY A 438 -2.09 -17.95 7.16
CA GLY A 438 -1.09 -18.99 7.15
C GLY A 438 -0.13 -18.95 5.94
N GLY A 439 -0.36 -18.07 4.98
CA GLY A 439 0.43 -17.95 3.75
C GLY A 439 0.01 -18.93 2.66
N ASN A 440 0.75 -18.91 1.56
CA ASN A 440 0.38 -19.63 0.33
C ASN A 440 0.90 -21.08 0.27
N ALA A 441 1.69 -21.55 1.22
CA ALA A 441 2.29 -22.88 1.23
C ALA A 441 3.00 -23.22 -0.10
N TYR A 442 3.88 -22.32 -0.56
CA TYR A 442 4.69 -22.56 -1.74
C TYR A 442 5.88 -23.49 -1.46
N ARG A 443 6.41 -24.13 -2.48
CA ARG A 443 7.66 -24.92 -2.42
C ARG A 443 7.67 -25.96 -1.30
N ASP A 444 6.56 -26.69 -1.14
CA ASP A 444 6.37 -27.72 -0.09
C ASP A 444 6.41 -27.19 1.35
N GLU A 445 6.23 -25.87 1.55
CA GLU A 445 6.03 -25.30 2.88
C GLU A 445 4.79 -25.90 3.54
N LYS A 446 4.92 -26.23 4.82
CA LYS A 446 3.82 -26.74 5.62
C LYS A 446 3.36 -25.70 6.60
N ILE A 447 2.11 -25.33 6.51
CA ILE A 447 1.47 -24.47 7.50
C ILE A 447 1.26 -25.29 8.76
N SER A 448 1.90 -24.88 9.88
CA SER A 448 1.60 -25.48 11.19
C SER A 448 0.37 -24.84 11.80
N LYS A 449 -0.32 -25.56 12.70
CA LYS A 449 -1.42 -25.02 13.51
C LYS A 449 -1.04 -23.69 14.18
N GLU A 450 0.13 -23.64 14.78
CA GLU A 450 0.61 -22.44 15.44
C GLU A 450 0.74 -21.26 14.46
N LEU A 451 1.40 -21.46 13.31
CA LEU A 451 1.55 -20.43 12.30
C LEU A 451 0.18 -19.93 11.78
N PHE A 452 -0.74 -20.86 11.50
CA PHE A 452 -2.09 -20.53 11.04
C PHE A 452 -2.82 -19.62 12.05
N ILE A 453 -2.82 -19.99 13.34
CA ILE A 453 -3.50 -19.20 14.38
C ILE A 453 -2.81 -17.85 14.57
N ARG A 454 -1.48 -17.78 14.57
CA ARG A 454 -0.75 -16.50 14.71
C ARG A 454 -0.98 -15.58 13.51
N PHE A 455 -1.03 -16.13 12.30
CA PHE A 455 -1.43 -15.35 11.11
C PHE A 455 -2.85 -14.79 11.25
N LEU A 456 -3.81 -15.59 11.71
CA LEU A 456 -5.17 -15.13 11.95
C LEU A 456 -5.20 -13.98 12.97
N GLN A 457 -4.45 -14.11 14.07
CA GLN A 457 -4.35 -13.07 15.09
C GLN A 457 -3.85 -11.73 14.51
N VAL A 458 -2.87 -11.74 13.60
CA VAL A 458 -2.44 -10.54 12.88
C VAL A 458 -3.59 -9.94 12.06
N ASN A 459 -4.41 -10.78 11.44
CA ASN A 459 -5.44 -10.35 10.48
C ASN A 459 -6.75 -9.86 11.13
N VAL A 460 -7.00 -10.17 12.39
CA VAL A 460 -8.29 -9.88 13.07
C VAL A 460 -8.69 -8.40 12.94
N PHE A 461 -7.74 -7.49 13.08
CA PHE A 461 -7.96 -6.03 13.06
C PHE A 461 -7.55 -5.35 11.74
N LEU A 462 -7.32 -6.14 10.68
CA LEU A 462 -7.07 -5.62 9.34
C LEU A 462 -8.38 -5.50 8.53
N PRO A 463 -8.40 -4.74 7.42
CA PRO A 463 -9.63 -4.47 6.67
C PRO A 463 -10.35 -5.71 6.14
N ALA A 464 -9.62 -6.79 5.80
CA ALA A 464 -10.21 -8.04 5.34
C ALA A 464 -9.50 -9.26 5.94
N VAL A 465 -10.16 -10.42 5.88
CA VAL A 465 -9.58 -11.73 6.20
C VAL A 465 -9.83 -12.65 5.01
N GLN A 466 -8.78 -13.33 4.54
CA GLN A 466 -8.86 -14.32 3.48
C GLN A 466 -8.34 -15.67 3.98
N PHE A 467 -9.17 -16.71 3.87
CA PHE A 467 -8.78 -18.09 4.12
C PHE A 467 -8.57 -18.85 2.82
N SER A 468 -7.66 -19.82 2.85
CA SER A 468 -7.56 -20.87 1.86
C SER A 468 -7.32 -22.21 2.52
N THR A 469 -6.17 -22.42 3.18
CA THR A 469 -6.00 -23.56 4.10
C THR A 469 -7.01 -23.41 5.24
N PRO A 470 -7.92 -24.35 5.43
CA PRO A 470 -8.98 -24.21 6.42
C PRO A 470 -8.59 -24.77 7.79
N PRO A 471 -9.19 -24.30 8.89
CA PRO A 471 -8.86 -24.75 10.24
C PRO A 471 -9.13 -26.22 10.50
N TRP A 472 -10.08 -26.85 9.80
CA TRP A 472 -10.39 -28.27 9.96
C TRP A 472 -9.34 -29.20 9.32
N ASP A 473 -8.39 -28.70 8.56
CA ASP A 473 -7.23 -29.48 8.10
C ASP A 473 -6.23 -29.77 9.22
N PHE A 474 -6.38 -29.14 10.37
CA PHE A 474 -5.52 -29.34 11.55
C PHE A 474 -6.21 -30.21 12.59
N ASP A 475 -7.01 -29.61 13.45
CA ASP A 475 -7.73 -30.29 14.54
C ASP A 475 -8.93 -29.45 15.05
N SER A 476 -9.70 -30.03 15.97
CA SER A 476 -10.87 -29.37 16.56
C SER A 476 -10.51 -28.12 17.37
N GLU A 477 -9.36 -28.09 18.04
CA GLU A 477 -8.89 -26.92 18.78
C GLU A 477 -8.62 -25.76 17.83
N THR A 478 -8.05 -26.03 16.65
CA THR A 478 -7.81 -24.98 15.62
C THR A 478 -9.14 -24.41 15.11
N ILE A 479 -10.16 -25.24 14.92
CA ILE A 479 -11.51 -24.77 14.58
C ILE A 479 -12.05 -23.82 15.64
N GLU A 480 -11.97 -24.20 16.91
CA GLU A 480 -12.48 -23.39 18.03
C GLU A 480 -11.68 -22.06 18.20
N LEU A 481 -10.36 -22.12 18.09
CA LEU A 481 -9.54 -20.91 18.13
C LEU A 481 -9.83 -19.97 16.94
N THR A 482 -10.05 -20.53 15.76
CA THR A 482 -10.45 -19.73 14.59
C THR A 482 -11.79 -19.05 14.82
N LYS A 483 -12.79 -19.76 15.35
CA LYS A 483 -14.08 -19.16 15.72
C LYS A 483 -13.94 -18.08 16.78
N LYS A 484 -13.10 -18.30 17.80
CA LYS A 484 -12.81 -17.32 18.85
C LYS A 484 -12.27 -16.01 18.24
N PHE A 485 -11.27 -16.07 17.38
CA PHE A 485 -10.69 -14.87 16.78
C PHE A 485 -11.58 -14.22 15.72
N MET A 486 -12.38 -15.01 15.01
CA MET A 486 -13.42 -14.45 14.13
C MET A 486 -14.54 -13.77 14.93
N ALA A 487 -14.92 -14.31 16.09
CA ALA A 487 -15.86 -13.63 16.99
C ALA A 487 -15.31 -12.28 17.47
N LEU A 488 -14.03 -12.23 17.86
CA LEU A 488 -13.36 -10.98 18.20
C LEU A 488 -13.41 -9.98 17.03
N ARG A 489 -13.15 -10.43 15.79
CA ARG A 489 -13.29 -9.58 14.62
C ARG A 489 -14.70 -9.02 14.47
N TYR A 490 -15.74 -9.84 14.67
CA TYR A 490 -17.12 -9.39 14.54
C TYR A 490 -17.50 -8.34 15.59
N GLU A 491 -16.87 -8.34 16.78
CA GLU A 491 -17.05 -7.28 17.77
C GLU A 491 -16.50 -5.93 17.26
N TYR A 492 -15.46 -5.92 16.43
CA TYR A 492 -14.78 -4.72 15.95
C TYR A 492 -15.04 -4.37 14.48
N VAL A 493 -15.81 -5.18 13.75
CA VAL A 493 -15.99 -4.97 12.31
C VAL A 493 -16.65 -3.64 11.97
N ASP A 494 -17.60 -3.18 12.78
CA ASP A 494 -18.25 -1.89 12.59
C ASP A 494 -17.28 -0.72 12.86
N THR A 495 -16.34 -0.90 13.78
CA THR A 495 -15.23 0.05 14.00
C THR A 495 -14.31 0.10 12.76
N ILE A 496 -13.94 -1.06 12.20
CA ILE A 496 -13.14 -1.13 10.97
C ILE A 496 -13.86 -0.39 9.83
N ILE A 497 -15.15 -0.67 9.59
CA ILE A 497 -15.94 -0.02 8.55
C ILE A 497 -16.05 1.49 8.78
N SER A 498 -16.26 1.91 10.02
CA SER A 498 -16.32 3.33 10.38
C SER A 498 -15.00 4.05 10.05
N LEU A 499 -13.85 3.43 10.37
CA LEU A 499 -12.54 3.97 10.04
C LEU A 499 -12.30 4.00 8.53
N MET A 500 -12.72 2.96 7.79
CA MET A 500 -12.63 2.96 6.34
C MET A 500 -13.47 4.08 5.70
N ARG A 501 -14.66 4.36 6.23
CA ARG A 501 -15.48 5.51 5.81
C ARG A 501 -14.81 6.84 6.17
N LYS A 502 -14.24 6.95 7.37
CA LYS A 502 -13.46 8.12 7.78
C LYS A 502 -12.27 8.37 6.84
N THR A 503 -11.62 7.32 6.37
CA THR A 503 -10.56 7.43 5.36
C THR A 503 -11.05 8.05 4.05
N VAL A 504 -12.24 7.68 3.58
CA VAL A 504 -12.87 8.28 2.39
C VAL A 504 -13.08 9.79 2.58
N GLU A 505 -13.41 10.22 3.77
CA GLU A 505 -13.63 11.63 4.08
C GLU A 505 -12.31 12.40 4.25
N THR A 506 -11.37 11.84 5.00
CA THR A 506 -10.19 12.56 5.52
C THR A 506 -8.87 12.17 4.85
N GLY A 507 -8.77 10.98 4.25
CA GLY A 507 -7.51 10.38 3.79
C GLY A 507 -6.66 9.77 4.90
N GLN A 508 -7.13 9.75 6.16
CA GLN A 508 -6.40 9.09 7.26
C GLN A 508 -6.29 7.59 7.02
N PRO A 509 -5.15 6.95 7.34
CA PRO A 509 -4.99 5.51 7.23
C PRO A 509 -5.95 4.74 8.18
N VAL A 510 -6.31 3.51 7.81
CA VAL A 510 -7.10 2.60 8.66
C VAL A 510 -6.21 1.98 9.73
N ASN A 511 -5.07 1.43 9.32
CA ASN A 511 -4.06 0.88 10.22
C ASN A 511 -2.82 1.77 10.22
N THR A 512 -2.37 2.17 11.39
CA THR A 512 -1.27 3.12 11.55
C THR A 512 -0.13 2.53 12.38
N PRO A 513 1.11 3.01 12.16
CA PRO A 513 2.19 2.74 13.10
C PRO A 513 1.86 3.32 14.46
N ILE A 514 2.40 2.74 15.53
CA ILE A 514 2.09 3.21 16.90
C ILE A 514 2.58 4.63 17.19
N TRP A 515 3.58 5.14 16.46
CA TRP A 515 4.03 6.53 16.55
C TRP A 515 3.01 7.55 16.03
N TRP A 516 1.94 7.10 15.33
CA TRP A 516 0.90 7.98 14.82
C TRP A 516 0.19 8.77 15.93
N VAL A 517 0.07 8.16 17.13
CA VAL A 517 -0.58 8.80 18.30
C VAL A 517 0.32 9.80 19.03
N ASP A 518 1.65 9.66 18.88
CA ASP A 518 2.66 10.62 19.36
C ASP A 518 3.87 10.61 18.41
N PRO A 519 3.86 11.46 17.36
CA PRO A 519 4.95 11.52 16.38
C PRO A 519 6.31 11.95 16.94
N THR A 520 6.36 12.40 18.20
CA THR A 520 7.61 12.79 18.88
C THR A 520 8.25 11.64 19.67
N ASP A 521 7.57 10.52 19.78
CA ASP A 521 8.04 9.34 20.50
C ASP A 521 9.06 8.55 19.66
N ARG A 522 10.34 8.74 19.99
CA ARG A 522 11.45 8.11 19.26
C ARG A 522 11.50 6.59 19.42
N ILE A 523 10.98 6.05 20.53
CA ILE A 523 10.90 4.58 20.72
C ILE A 523 9.85 4.03 19.77
N ALA A 524 8.69 4.66 19.72
CA ALA A 524 7.59 4.24 18.85
C ALA A 524 7.97 4.24 17.36
N HIS A 525 8.87 5.13 16.91
CA HIS A 525 9.36 5.14 15.52
C HIS A 525 10.00 3.81 15.10
N GLY A 526 10.69 3.13 15.99
CA GLY A 526 11.35 1.85 15.71
C GLY A 526 10.46 0.61 15.91
N ILE A 527 9.24 0.76 16.41
CA ILE A 527 8.34 -0.38 16.67
C ILE A 527 7.61 -0.78 15.37
N ASN A 528 7.82 -2.02 14.94
CA ASN A 528 7.29 -2.57 13.69
C ASN A 528 6.54 -3.90 13.86
N SER A 529 6.47 -4.42 15.09
CA SER A 529 5.77 -5.66 15.45
C SER A 529 4.42 -5.42 16.15
N GLU A 530 4.01 -4.16 16.19
CA GLU A 530 2.76 -3.67 16.75
C GLU A 530 2.15 -2.67 15.76
N PHE A 531 0.83 -2.56 15.79
CA PHE A 531 0.13 -1.61 14.93
C PHE A 531 -1.16 -1.12 15.59
N MET A 532 -1.72 -0.05 15.04
CA MET A 532 -3.00 0.51 15.49
C MET A 532 -4.12 0.17 14.52
N LEU A 533 -5.32 0.02 15.05
CA LEU A 533 -6.55 0.22 14.30
C LEU A 533 -7.09 1.61 14.67
N GLY A 534 -7.05 2.53 13.69
CA GLY A 534 -7.28 3.95 13.96
C GLY A 534 -6.22 4.54 14.89
N GLU A 535 -6.69 5.24 15.93
CA GLU A 535 -5.84 5.88 16.95
C GLU A 535 -6.07 5.30 18.35
N ASP A 536 -7.04 4.38 18.50
CA ASP A 536 -7.54 3.97 19.80
C ASP A 536 -7.31 2.50 20.14
N ILE A 537 -6.96 1.63 19.20
CA ILE A 537 -6.76 0.21 19.46
C ILE A 537 -5.35 -0.19 19.01
N LEU A 538 -4.52 -0.60 19.97
CA LEU A 538 -3.17 -1.11 19.75
C LEU A 538 -3.18 -2.64 19.77
N ILE A 539 -2.58 -3.26 18.76
CA ILE A 539 -2.51 -4.70 18.56
C ILE A 539 -1.05 -5.16 18.58
N ALA A 540 -0.74 -6.16 19.38
CA ALA A 540 0.61 -6.67 19.59
C ALA A 540 0.66 -8.20 19.46
N PRO A 541 0.54 -8.78 18.25
CA PRO A 541 0.51 -10.22 18.05
C PRO A 541 1.89 -10.86 18.25
N VAL A 542 1.92 -12.15 18.59
CA VAL A 542 3.14 -12.95 18.59
C VAL A 542 3.53 -13.32 17.17
N LEU A 543 4.79 -13.09 16.80
CA LEU A 543 5.32 -13.30 15.45
C LEU A 543 6.43 -14.36 15.40
N GLU A 544 6.89 -14.85 16.56
CA GLU A 544 7.98 -15.79 16.67
C GLU A 544 7.47 -17.20 16.98
N LYS A 545 8.04 -18.19 16.30
CA LYS A 545 7.70 -19.61 16.49
C LYS A 545 7.95 -20.06 17.92
N GLY A 546 6.95 -20.70 18.52
CA GLY A 546 7.04 -21.27 19.87
C GLY A 546 6.96 -20.23 21.00
N ALA A 547 6.85 -18.94 20.69
CA ALA A 547 6.76 -17.92 21.71
C ALA A 547 5.36 -17.90 22.37
N THR A 548 5.35 -17.86 23.71
CA THR A 548 4.15 -17.75 24.55
C THR A 548 4.09 -16.45 25.34
N SER A 549 5.01 -15.54 25.04
CA SER A 549 5.08 -14.19 25.59
C SER A 549 5.78 -13.26 24.60
N ARG A 550 5.64 -11.96 24.78
CA ARG A 550 6.39 -10.96 24.03
C ARG A 550 6.52 -9.67 24.85
N ASP A 551 7.47 -8.84 24.46
CA ASP A 551 7.53 -7.47 24.94
C ASP A 551 6.59 -6.59 24.12
N ILE A 552 5.91 -5.62 24.79
CA ILE A 552 4.94 -4.72 24.18
C ILE A 552 5.25 -3.29 24.61
N TYR A 553 5.31 -2.37 23.67
CA TYR A 553 5.45 -0.96 23.95
C TYR A 553 4.09 -0.25 23.86
N LEU A 554 3.63 0.35 24.96
CA LEU A 554 2.47 1.20 24.97
C LEU A 554 2.93 2.67 24.91
N PRO A 555 2.58 3.42 23.85
CA PRO A 555 2.91 4.84 23.74
C PRO A 555 2.13 5.68 24.76
N LYS A 556 2.41 6.98 24.82
CA LYS A 556 1.74 7.91 25.73
C LYS A 556 0.22 7.80 25.67
N GLY A 557 -0.41 7.58 26.81
CA GLY A 557 -1.87 7.44 26.96
C GLY A 557 -2.24 6.55 28.13
N GLN A 558 -3.52 6.32 28.30
CA GLN A 558 -4.08 5.33 29.20
C GLN A 558 -4.67 4.20 28.36
N TRP A 559 -4.21 2.98 28.63
CA TRP A 559 -4.51 1.81 27.82
C TRP A 559 -5.19 0.74 28.66
N ARG A 560 -6.37 0.32 28.28
CA ARG A 560 -7.06 -0.81 28.90
C ARG A 560 -6.62 -2.09 28.21
N ASP A 561 -6.10 -3.02 28.99
CA ASP A 561 -5.67 -4.34 28.52
C ASP A 561 -6.90 -5.23 28.29
N GLU A 562 -7.27 -5.42 27.05
CA GLU A 562 -8.47 -6.16 26.67
C GLU A 562 -8.29 -7.67 26.71
N ALA A 563 -7.04 -8.16 26.65
CA ALA A 563 -6.73 -9.58 26.68
C ALA A 563 -6.82 -10.18 28.10
N LYS A 564 -6.86 -9.35 29.15
CA LYS A 564 -7.02 -9.79 30.53
C LYS A 564 -8.46 -9.69 31.00
N ILE A 565 -8.87 -10.62 31.86
CA ILE A 565 -10.23 -10.71 32.40
C ILE A 565 -10.59 -9.46 33.23
N ASP A 566 -9.65 -8.98 34.05
CA ASP A 566 -9.80 -7.81 34.92
C ASP A 566 -9.61 -6.46 34.18
N LYS A 567 -9.20 -6.54 32.91
CA LYS A 567 -9.02 -5.39 32.01
C LYS A 567 -8.31 -4.21 32.67
N PRO A 568 -7.10 -4.39 33.24
CA PRO A 568 -6.40 -3.35 33.95
C PRO A 568 -6.06 -2.17 33.05
N VAL A 569 -6.03 -0.96 33.63
CA VAL A 569 -5.60 0.25 32.92
C VAL A 569 -4.11 0.48 33.18
N ILE A 570 -3.38 0.68 32.09
CA ILE A 570 -1.93 0.87 32.09
C ILE A 570 -1.63 2.26 31.54
N VAL A 571 -0.74 2.98 32.19
CA VAL A 571 -0.32 4.32 31.75
C VAL A 571 0.99 4.22 30.96
N GLY A 572 0.95 4.65 29.70
CA GLY A 572 2.14 4.78 28.86
C GLY A 572 2.75 6.20 28.90
N PRO A 573 4.01 6.40 28.43
CA PRO A 573 4.78 5.38 27.71
C PRO A 573 5.40 4.32 28.64
N VAL A 574 5.32 3.05 28.28
CA VAL A 574 5.83 1.95 29.10
C VAL A 574 6.09 0.69 28.28
N TRP A 575 7.14 -0.04 28.63
CA TRP A 575 7.36 -1.40 28.16
C TRP A 575 6.70 -2.42 29.09
N LEU A 576 5.89 -3.32 28.55
CA LEU A 576 5.41 -4.52 29.20
C LEU A 576 6.33 -5.67 28.82
N THR A 577 7.24 -6.04 29.69
CA THR A 577 8.21 -7.12 29.43
C THR A 577 7.60 -8.48 29.71
N ASN A 578 7.90 -9.48 28.86
CA ASN A 578 7.39 -10.85 28.98
C ASN A 578 5.85 -10.91 29.14
N TYR A 579 5.12 -10.08 28.40
CA TYR A 579 3.65 -10.12 28.45
C TYR A 579 3.15 -11.48 27.98
N PRO A 580 2.35 -12.22 28.82
CA PRO A 580 1.89 -13.57 28.49
C PRO A 580 0.96 -13.56 27.27
N ALA A 581 1.24 -14.38 26.28
CA ALA A 581 0.49 -14.49 25.05
C ALA A 581 0.50 -15.94 24.53
N ALA A 582 -0.20 -16.84 25.25
CA ALA A 582 -0.43 -18.20 24.80
C ALA A 582 -1.13 -18.23 23.43
N LEU A 583 -1.19 -19.39 22.77
CA LEU A 583 -1.72 -19.49 21.40
C LEU A 583 -3.17 -19.00 21.27
N ASP A 584 -3.94 -19.11 22.35
CA ASP A 584 -5.34 -18.65 22.42
C ASP A 584 -5.49 -17.16 22.78
N THR A 585 -4.39 -16.42 22.92
CA THR A 585 -4.36 -15.04 23.42
C THR A 585 -3.73 -14.12 22.38
N LEU A 586 -4.50 -13.11 21.95
CA LEU A 586 -4.01 -11.95 21.19
C LEU A 586 -3.93 -10.75 22.12
N PRO A 587 -2.74 -10.23 22.43
CA PRO A 587 -2.63 -8.98 23.18
C PRO A 587 -3.14 -7.80 22.35
N TYR A 588 -4.11 -7.06 22.90
CA TYR A 588 -4.58 -5.79 22.32
C TYR A 588 -5.09 -4.87 23.42
N PHE A 589 -5.00 -3.57 23.17
CA PHE A 589 -5.25 -2.54 24.16
C PHE A 589 -6.13 -1.45 23.58
N THR A 590 -7.12 -1.01 24.34
CA THR A 590 -7.99 0.10 23.93
C THR A 590 -7.60 1.38 24.68
N ARG A 591 -7.39 2.46 23.94
CA ARG A 591 -7.10 3.77 24.51
C ARG A 591 -8.32 4.31 25.25
N ILE A 592 -8.13 4.72 26.50
CA ILE A 592 -9.16 5.38 27.28
C ILE A 592 -9.05 6.88 26.99
N ALA A 593 -10.14 7.49 26.52
CA ALA A 593 -10.21 8.94 26.41
C ALA A 593 -9.98 9.55 27.80
N SER A 594 -8.88 10.26 27.98
CA SER A 594 -8.70 11.11 29.16
C SER A 594 -9.84 12.12 29.14
N GLY A 595 -10.68 12.13 30.18
CA GLY A 595 -11.78 13.07 30.26
C GLY A 595 -11.27 14.49 30.01
N VAL A 596 -11.76 15.12 28.95
CA VAL A 596 -11.42 16.48 28.51
C VAL A 596 -9.90 16.72 28.42
N GLY A 597 -9.24 16.15 27.45
CA GLY A 597 -7.84 16.44 27.07
C GLY A 597 -7.75 16.92 25.62
N PRO A 598 -6.64 17.48 25.18
CA PRO A 598 -6.49 18.42 24.05
C PRO A 598 -6.84 17.94 22.65
N SER A 599 -7.47 16.78 22.45
CA SER A 599 -7.95 16.35 21.13
C SER A 599 -9.09 17.23 20.59
N SER A 600 -9.85 17.88 21.49
CA SER A 600 -10.86 18.89 21.12
C SER A 600 -10.20 20.20 20.66
N GLN A 601 -8.98 20.50 21.13
CA GLN A 601 -8.24 21.68 20.67
C GLN A 601 -7.59 21.47 19.31
N ALA A 602 -7.11 20.25 19.00
CA ALA A 602 -6.56 19.94 17.68
C ALA A 602 -7.67 19.87 16.61
N ALA A 603 -8.85 19.35 16.96
CA ALA A 603 -10.01 19.37 16.06
C ALA A 603 -10.58 20.79 15.88
N LEU A 604 -10.56 21.62 16.93
CA LEU A 604 -10.94 23.02 16.83
C LEU A 604 -9.91 23.85 16.05
N PHE A 605 -8.61 23.55 16.18
CA PHE A 605 -7.56 24.16 15.37
C PHE A 605 -7.65 23.75 13.90
N LEU A 606 -7.98 22.50 13.60
CA LEU A 606 -8.18 22.03 12.23
C LEU A 606 -9.45 22.61 11.58
N LEU A 607 -10.54 22.81 12.34
CA LEU A 607 -11.77 23.43 11.83
C LEU A 607 -11.59 24.95 11.53
N ILE A 608 -10.72 25.65 12.27
CA ILE A 608 -10.45 27.08 12.04
C ILE A 608 -9.56 27.29 10.81
N PHE A 609 -8.75 26.31 10.41
CA PHE A 609 -7.81 26.43 9.27
C PHE A 609 -8.35 25.92 7.93
N PHE A 610 -9.56 25.33 7.87
CA PHE A 610 -10.10 24.73 6.64
C PHE A 610 -11.36 25.41 6.08
N LEU A 611 -11.81 26.55 6.63
CA LEU A 611 -12.92 27.31 6.04
C LEU A 611 -12.39 28.43 5.13
N PRO A 612 -12.89 28.54 3.89
CA PRO A 612 -12.50 29.64 3.01
C PRO A 612 -13.01 30.98 3.55
N SER A 613 -12.18 32.01 3.44
CA SER A 613 -12.34 33.34 4.03
C SER A 613 -13.50 34.22 3.52
N SER A 614 -14.53 33.62 2.93
CA SER A 614 -15.65 34.37 2.33
C SER A 614 -17.05 34.17 2.95
N SER A 615 -17.17 33.52 4.12
CA SER A 615 -18.50 33.29 4.74
C SER A 615 -18.57 33.52 6.24
N PHE A 616 -17.90 34.56 6.75
CA PHE A 616 -17.76 34.77 8.21
C PHE A 616 -18.80 35.72 8.81
N SER A 617 -19.97 35.95 8.23
CA SER A 617 -20.92 36.94 8.81
C SER A 617 -22.24 36.41 9.36
N ASP A 618 -22.72 35.24 8.98
CA ASP A 618 -24.13 34.92 9.28
C ASP A 618 -24.46 33.65 10.07
N GLU A 619 -23.48 32.75 10.32
CA GLU A 619 -23.76 31.48 11.04
C GLU A 619 -23.34 31.46 12.52
N VAL A 620 -22.58 32.45 12.99
CA VAL A 620 -22.09 32.49 14.39
C VAL A 620 -23.17 32.94 15.36
N GLU A 621 -24.17 33.70 14.93
CA GLU A 621 -25.26 34.15 15.81
C GLU A 621 -26.28 33.06 16.15
N HIS A 622 -26.43 32.02 15.33
CA HIS A 622 -27.39 30.94 15.57
C HIS A 622 -26.86 29.84 16.49
N ALA A 623 -25.56 29.65 16.57
CA ALA A 623 -24.93 28.67 17.48
C ALA A 623 -24.79 29.18 18.92
N ALA A 624 -24.79 30.50 19.12
CA ALA A 624 -24.64 31.13 20.43
C ALA A 624 -25.91 31.08 21.32
N SER A 625 -27.07 30.82 20.72
CA SER A 625 -28.35 30.79 21.48
C SER A 625 -28.66 29.45 22.15
N THR A 626 -27.89 28.40 21.86
CA THR A 626 -28.15 27.04 22.38
C THR A 626 -27.14 26.58 23.45
N LEU A 627 -26.12 27.37 23.78
CA LEU A 627 -25.05 27.02 24.73
C LEU A 627 -24.88 28.13 25.81
N GLY A 628 -25.91 28.41 26.57
CA GLY A 628 -25.93 29.44 27.62
C GLY A 628 -25.04 29.21 28.85
N ALA A 629 -24.08 28.27 28.82
CA ALA A 629 -23.19 27.99 29.94
C ALA A 629 -21.67 28.08 29.62
N MET A 630 -21.28 28.31 28.36
CA MET A 630 -19.84 28.37 27.97
C MET A 630 -19.33 29.77 27.60
N ALA A 631 -20.18 30.78 27.61
CA ALA A 631 -19.81 32.15 27.18
C ALA A 631 -18.83 32.89 28.11
N HIS A 632 -18.68 32.44 29.35
CA HIS A 632 -17.81 33.13 30.34
C HIS A 632 -16.34 32.71 30.27
N VAL A 633 -16.02 31.52 29.74
CA VAL A 633 -14.63 31.03 29.64
C VAL A 633 -13.93 31.55 28.37
N THR A 634 -14.69 31.74 27.30
CA THR A 634 -14.14 32.21 26.02
C THR A 634 -13.72 33.68 26.03
N ARG A 635 -14.38 34.52 26.81
CA ARG A 635 -14.11 35.96 26.91
C ARG A 635 -12.78 36.25 27.64
N SER A 636 -12.44 35.44 28.65
CA SER A 636 -11.18 35.58 29.40
C SER A 636 -9.94 35.15 28.61
N ILE A 637 -10.10 34.28 27.60
CA ILE A 637 -8.99 33.80 26.77
C ILE A 637 -8.67 34.79 25.63
N ILE A 638 -9.69 35.47 25.09
CA ILE A 638 -9.51 36.46 24.02
C ILE A 638 -8.80 37.71 24.53
N GLU A 639 -9.06 38.12 25.76
CA GLU A 639 -8.38 39.29 26.36
C GLU A 639 -6.93 39.04 26.76
N SER A 640 -6.50 37.77 26.95
CA SER A 640 -5.11 37.43 27.27
C SER A 640 -4.18 37.30 26.03
N VAL A 641 -4.73 37.20 24.81
CA VAL A 641 -3.96 37.07 23.58
C VAL A 641 -3.68 38.41 22.90
N SER A 642 -4.38 39.51 23.26
CA SER A 642 -4.19 40.81 22.62
C SER A 642 -3.06 41.68 23.23
N VAL A 643 -2.31 41.20 24.24
CA VAL A 643 -1.31 42.01 24.97
C VAL A 643 0.16 41.63 24.66
N ARG A 644 0.46 40.77 23.67
CA ARG A 644 1.85 40.53 23.24
C ARG A 644 2.05 40.72 21.74
N ARG A 645 1.94 41.98 21.30
CA ARG A 645 2.60 42.50 20.10
C ARG A 645 3.32 43.77 20.46
N VAL A 646 4.56 43.63 20.81
CA VAL A 646 5.65 44.59 20.57
C VAL A 646 6.87 43.80 20.12
#